data_a46c7a9c4320325cfbe67f08c2a78077
#
_entry.id   a46c7a9c4320325cfbe67f08c2a78077
#
_cell.length_a   1.000
_cell.length_b   1.000
_cell.length_c   1.000
_cell.angle_alpha   90.00
_cell.angle_beta   90.00
_cell.angle_gamma   90.00
#
_symmetry.space_group_name_H-M   'P 1'
#
loop_
_entity.id
_entity.type
_entity.pdbx_description
1 polymer ?
#
loop_
_entity_poly.entity_id
_entity_poly.type
_entity_poly.pdbx_seq_one_letter_code
_entity_poly.pdbx_strand_id
1 'polypeptide(L)'
;MEVDYDYKEDKFIIKNFNRSTPFHNFLPGISGMFGIPMWVFYTNRGQVITSFGIGNKDNAILEFRPADQAINVVSSFGFRTFIKIDEIIYEPFQQNTLNSHYLEISPHKLKIVEINEILNLSVEIEYCTMDSNDFPGLIRKVKIINKGEINRDIEILDGLPKIIPYGMNTFTTKSMSYTSQAWMEIKNLSNKIPFFKVKADMADTQNVDEINSGNFYLSLDLNGKLDPIVDPNLIFKHDKSFHHPISFIETSISDIIKQDQRVVNYFPSAFFGKSIKLNSSKEYVFYNLIGNVHNLEYLNDVINNISVSELENQFTLNKNTISNILSNFKLRTSNKLLDKYGQLSYLDNILRGGMPKVFDSPNSLPNVYHMFFRKHGDMERDYNDFYLSPEYYSQGNANYRDINQNRRLDVLINPKISYYNIITFINLLQIDGYNPLVLTGVSFKLIKNKEFILNQLLNSYEYFDDLLKHPYTPGKIVKAIRDRDVQLKIDLEQFISLLIANSNQIQNSSHGEGFWVDHFGYNLDLVKNYLLVYPDKRSELLFHINEFKYLQTTHQILPFHKRLGINNGQLVLTKSLVELDLDYASNKINYLSTKSTNEIFKTNLFIKLLSLTLIKFTTQDPYGYGLEMEAGKPGWYDALNGLPSLFGSSSVELFELLNLITFLNETIADYPIGNLEIPTEIHNLISDVISIVKMPHSSNRWAESIKSREKFQNDTLYGFEKIISISKVKVENVLIEMHKSLETSINSMIDFSSGYIPTYFYFEIKNHIRIDNDDLLKF
;
A
#
# COMPACT_ATOMS: atom_id res chain seq x y z
N MET A 1 -15.47 2.21 35.19
CA MET A 1 -16.02 3.12 34.17
C MET A 1 -16.33 2.31 32.92
N GLU A 2 -17.51 2.48 32.38
CA GLU A 2 -18.01 1.78 31.20
C GLU A 2 -17.43 2.41 29.91
N VAL A 3 -17.20 1.59 28.90
CA VAL A 3 -16.83 2.08 27.57
C VAL A 3 -18.10 2.51 26.86
N ASP A 4 -18.06 3.67 26.24
CA ASP A 4 -19.18 4.23 25.49
C ASP A 4 -18.69 4.82 24.17
N TYR A 5 -19.51 4.67 23.12
CA TYR A 5 -19.23 5.11 21.75
C TYR A 5 -20.26 6.15 21.34
N ASP A 6 -19.80 7.27 20.82
CA ASP A 6 -20.66 8.37 20.39
C ASP A 6 -20.16 8.93 19.05
N TYR A 7 -21.09 9.49 18.26
CA TYR A 7 -20.76 10.18 17.02
C TYR A 7 -21.43 11.55 17.02
N LYS A 8 -20.64 12.59 17.20
CA LYS A 8 -21.09 13.99 17.25
C LYS A 8 -20.19 14.91 16.46
N GLU A 9 -20.75 15.91 15.80
CA GLU A 9 -19.97 16.99 15.14
C GLU A 9 -18.87 16.47 14.20
N ASP A 10 -19.15 15.42 13.42
CA ASP A 10 -18.21 14.76 12.53
C ASP A 10 -16.99 14.11 13.23
N LYS A 11 -17.14 13.76 14.51
CA LYS A 11 -16.15 13.05 15.30
C LYS A 11 -16.71 11.74 15.84
N PHE A 12 -15.92 10.69 15.77
CA PHE A 12 -16.17 9.45 16.50
C PHE A 12 -15.46 9.52 17.85
N ILE A 13 -16.20 9.34 18.93
CA ILE A 13 -15.72 9.51 20.30
C ILE A 13 -15.81 8.17 21.02
N ILE A 14 -14.70 7.73 21.58
CA ILE A 14 -14.62 6.54 22.42
C ILE A 14 -14.30 6.98 23.85
N LYS A 15 -15.26 6.86 24.75
CA LYS A 15 -15.05 7.11 26.17
C LYS A 15 -14.37 5.92 26.81
N ASN A 16 -13.43 6.19 27.72
CA ASN A 16 -12.60 5.18 28.38
C ASN A 16 -11.92 4.22 27.38
N PHE A 17 -11.34 4.83 26.32
CA PHE A 17 -10.84 4.12 25.14
C PHE A 17 -9.80 3.03 25.44
N ASN A 18 -8.97 3.21 26.47
CA ASN A 18 -7.94 2.22 26.86
C ASN A 18 -8.53 0.94 27.45
N ARG A 19 -9.85 0.89 27.71
CA ARG A 19 -10.60 -0.31 28.15
C ARG A 19 -11.44 -0.92 27.02
N SER A 20 -11.60 -0.23 25.91
CA SER A 20 -12.33 -0.76 24.75
C SER A 20 -11.53 -1.88 24.06
N THR A 21 -12.20 -2.65 23.20
CA THR A 21 -11.53 -3.66 22.37
C THR A 21 -10.31 -3.06 21.68
N PRO A 22 -9.12 -3.68 21.77
CA PRO A 22 -7.93 -3.17 21.11
C PRO A 22 -8.11 -3.09 19.59
N PHE A 23 -7.63 -1.98 19.00
CA PHE A 23 -7.53 -1.84 17.56
C PHE A 23 -6.27 -1.07 17.18
N HIS A 24 -5.86 -1.22 15.93
CA HIS A 24 -4.72 -0.55 15.33
C HIS A 24 -5.13 0.02 13.97
N ASN A 25 -4.75 1.27 13.67
CA ASN A 25 -5.16 1.93 12.44
C ASN A 25 -4.16 3.01 12.02
N PHE A 26 -4.41 3.62 10.86
CA PHE A 26 -3.66 4.76 10.34
C PHE A 26 -4.09 6.06 11.01
N LEU A 27 -3.13 6.98 11.22
CA LEU A 27 -3.46 8.34 11.67
C LEU A 27 -4.40 9.02 10.66
N PRO A 28 -5.49 9.68 11.11
CA PRO A 28 -6.31 10.52 10.25
C PRO A 28 -5.55 11.69 9.62
N GLY A 29 -5.99 12.11 8.43
CA GLY A 29 -5.36 13.21 7.70
C GLY A 29 -4.31 12.75 6.69
N ILE A 30 -3.74 13.71 5.97
CA ILE A 30 -2.71 13.50 4.94
C ILE A 30 -1.73 14.68 4.95
N SER A 31 -0.61 14.52 4.24
CA SER A 31 0.44 15.54 4.11
C SER A 31 0.18 16.54 2.96
N GLY A 32 -1.07 16.86 2.67
CA GLY A 32 -1.48 17.68 1.53
C GLY A 32 -1.76 16.86 0.27
N MET A 33 -2.29 17.51 -0.77
CA MET A 33 -2.67 16.83 -2.01
C MET A 33 -1.47 16.24 -2.75
N PHE A 34 -0.31 16.88 -2.67
CA PHE A 34 0.91 16.47 -3.38
C PHE A 34 2.13 16.40 -2.46
N GLY A 35 1.95 16.63 -1.16
CA GLY A 35 3.02 16.72 -0.18
C GLY A 35 3.71 15.39 0.09
N ILE A 36 4.81 15.46 0.83
CA ILE A 36 5.63 14.30 1.18
C ILE A 36 4.99 13.56 2.35
N PRO A 37 4.51 12.32 2.17
CA PRO A 37 3.81 11.59 3.22
C PRO A 37 4.75 11.03 4.28
N MET A 38 4.21 10.90 5.49
CA MET A 38 4.74 10.10 6.57
C MET A 38 3.75 8.98 6.88
N TRP A 39 4.20 7.73 7.00
CA TRP A 39 3.34 6.68 7.53
C TRP A 39 3.29 6.78 9.05
N VAL A 40 2.08 6.76 9.61
CA VAL A 40 1.83 6.89 11.05
C VAL A 40 0.72 5.93 11.45
N PHE A 41 0.98 5.09 12.46
CA PHE A 41 0.00 4.17 13.02
C PHE A 41 -0.36 4.54 14.45
N TYR A 42 -1.62 4.26 14.81
CA TYR A 42 -2.11 4.49 16.15
C TYR A 42 -2.96 3.32 16.65
N THR A 43 -3.11 3.25 17.97
CA THR A 43 -3.98 2.31 18.69
C THR A 43 -4.80 3.06 19.73
N ASN A 44 -5.71 2.36 20.39
CA ASN A 44 -6.46 2.89 21.53
C ASN A 44 -5.80 2.57 22.88
N ARG A 45 -4.49 2.72 22.99
CA ARG A 45 -3.72 2.52 24.22
C ARG A 45 -2.67 3.62 24.39
N GLY A 46 -2.31 3.94 25.63
CA GLY A 46 -1.31 4.96 25.95
C GLY A 46 -1.62 6.31 25.29
N GLN A 47 -0.58 6.99 24.78
CA GLN A 47 -0.75 8.22 23.98
C GLN A 47 -0.92 7.91 22.48
N VAL A 48 -1.50 6.80 22.18
CA VAL A 48 -2.05 6.28 20.93
C VAL A 48 -1.07 6.01 19.79
N ILE A 49 -0.06 6.83 19.54
CA ILE A 49 0.88 6.63 18.41
C ILE A 49 1.82 5.47 18.71
N THR A 50 1.79 4.46 17.85
CA THR A 50 2.57 3.21 18.00
C THR A 50 3.85 3.19 17.19
N SER A 51 3.84 3.78 16.00
CA SER A 51 4.98 3.83 15.10
C SER A 51 4.78 4.86 13.99
N PHE A 52 5.86 5.43 13.50
CA PHE A 52 5.85 6.33 12.35
C PHE A 52 7.23 6.44 11.71
N GLY A 53 7.25 6.85 10.45
CA GLY A 53 8.48 7.01 9.68
C GLY A 53 8.20 7.41 8.24
N ILE A 54 9.22 7.31 7.41
CA ILE A 54 9.17 7.63 5.98
C ILE A 54 9.46 6.40 5.13
N GLY A 55 9.04 6.40 3.88
CA GLY A 55 9.33 5.31 2.96
C GLY A 55 8.73 3.97 3.39
N ASN A 56 9.51 3.18 4.09
CA ASN A 56 9.14 1.85 4.58
C ASN A 56 9.49 1.65 6.06
N LYS A 57 9.26 0.45 6.60
CA LYS A 57 9.55 0.11 8.00
C LYS A 57 11.04 0.23 8.38
N ASP A 58 11.94 0.17 7.41
CA ASP A 58 13.38 0.34 7.63
C ASP A 58 13.82 1.79 7.83
N ASN A 59 12.93 2.74 7.55
CA ASN A 59 13.14 4.17 7.79
C ASN A 59 12.19 4.71 8.87
N ALA A 60 11.95 3.90 9.89
CA ALA A 60 11.15 4.29 11.04
C ALA A 60 11.83 5.36 11.88
N ILE A 61 11.07 6.33 12.38
CA ILE A 61 11.46 7.27 13.45
C ILE A 61 11.08 6.69 14.81
N LEU A 62 9.86 6.13 14.90
CA LEU A 62 9.45 5.22 15.97
C LEU A 62 9.23 3.84 15.39
N GLU A 63 9.88 2.83 15.99
CA GLU A 63 9.98 1.46 15.46
C GLU A 63 8.64 0.88 15.01
N PHE A 64 8.60 0.33 13.80
CA PHE A 64 7.45 -0.44 13.32
C PHE A 64 7.35 -1.78 14.05
N ARG A 65 6.17 -2.08 14.56
CA ARG A 65 5.82 -3.36 15.16
C ARG A 65 4.45 -3.81 14.63
N PRO A 66 4.23 -5.12 14.45
CA PRO A 66 2.89 -5.66 14.17
C PRO A 66 1.87 -5.21 15.22
N ALA A 67 0.59 -5.14 14.84
CA ALA A 67 -0.46 -4.56 15.66
C ALA A 67 -0.56 -5.14 17.09
N ASP A 68 -0.47 -6.46 17.22
CA ASP A 68 -0.51 -7.16 18.51
C ASP A 68 0.64 -6.74 19.44
N GLN A 69 1.85 -6.63 18.92
CA GLN A 69 3.02 -6.17 19.66
C GLN A 69 2.95 -4.69 19.97
N ALA A 70 2.56 -3.87 18.97
CA ALA A 70 2.45 -2.44 19.12
C ALA A 70 1.49 -2.01 20.23
N ILE A 71 0.33 -2.66 20.32
CA ILE A 71 -0.69 -2.44 21.35
C ILE A 71 -0.12 -2.69 22.75
N ASN A 72 0.69 -3.73 22.91
CA ASN A 72 1.25 -4.13 24.21
C ASN A 72 2.36 -3.19 24.71
N VAL A 73 3.10 -2.54 23.80
CA VAL A 73 4.29 -1.75 24.18
C VAL A 73 4.12 -0.24 24.08
N VAL A 74 3.03 0.26 23.48
CA VAL A 74 2.83 1.70 23.24
C VAL A 74 2.91 2.53 24.50
N SER A 75 2.45 2.04 25.63
CA SER A 75 2.49 2.73 26.93
C SER A 75 3.91 2.96 27.46
N SER A 76 4.90 2.16 27.03
CA SER A 76 6.29 2.23 27.47
C SER A 76 7.21 2.84 26.41
N PHE A 77 6.96 2.59 25.11
CA PHE A 77 7.83 2.97 24.00
C PHE A 77 7.22 4.03 23.07
N GLY A 78 5.93 4.33 23.17
CA GLY A 78 5.30 5.46 22.49
C GLY A 78 5.60 6.82 23.16
N PHE A 79 4.85 7.87 22.76
CA PHE A 79 4.95 9.15 23.43
C PHE A 79 4.56 9.06 24.89
N ARG A 80 5.27 9.79 25.72
CA ARG A 80 5.02 9.88 27.17
C ARG A 80 5.13 11.31 27.66
N THR A 81 4.27 11.67 28.60
CA THR A 81 4.26 12.96 29.29
C THR A 81 4.26 12.71 30.78
N PHE A 82 5.27 13.17 31.47
CA PHE A 82 5.33 13.16 32.93
C PHE A 82 5.13 14.58 33.46
N ILE A 83 4.26 14.73 34.43
CA ILE A 83 3.94 16.00 35.06
C ILE A 83 4.22 15.86 36.56
N LYS A 84 5.14 16.65 37.06
CA LYS A 84 5.44 16.74 38.50
C LYS A 84 4.78 17.97 39.07
N ILE A 85 3.95 17.76 40.10
CA ILE A 85 3.20 18.79 40.81
C ILE A 85 3.45 18.58 42.30
N ASP A 86 4.09 19.54 42.93
CA ASP A 86 4.60 19.37 44.29
C ASP A 86 5.50 18.11 44.33
N GLU A 87 5.17 17.10 45.12
CA GLU A 87 5.90 15.82 45.21
C GLU A 87 5.21 14.69 44.39
N ILE A 88 4.12 15.00 43.66
CA ILE A 88 3.33 13.99 42.93
C ILE A 88 3.79 13.93 41.48
N ILE A 89 4.13 12.71 41.02
CA ILE A 89 4.35 12.43 39.59
C ILE A 89 3.07 11.88 38.98
N TYR A 90 2.58 12.54 37.96
CA TYR A 90 1.41 12.17 37.21
C TYR A 90 1.80 11.86 35.75
N GLU A 91 1.46 10.68 35.26
CA GLU A 91 1.58 10.29 33.88
C GLU A 91 0.18 10.04 33.30
N PRO A 92 -0.33 10.88 32.38
CA PRO A 92 -1.65 10.71 31.80
C PRO A 92 -1.71 9.55 30.82
N PHE A 93 -2.92 9.02 30.60
CA PHE A 93 -3.26 7.95 29.65
C PHE A 93 -2.70 6.56 30.01
N GLN A 94 -2.35 6.33 31.25
CA GLN A 94 -1.96 5.00 31.72
C GLN A 94 -3.17 4.03 31.69
N GLN A 95 -2.91 2.76 31.36
CA GLN A 95 -3.97 1.73 31.20
C GLN A 95 -4.83 1.53 32.45
N ASN A 96 -4.22 1.65 33.63
CA ASN A 96 -4.87 1.42 34.91
C ASN A 96 -5.43 2.70 35.58
N THR A 97 -5.56 3.78 34.83
CA THR A 97 -6.09 5.03 35.37
C THR A 97 -7.56 4.91 35.78
N LEU A 98 -7.91 5.57 36.88
CA LEU A 98 -9.31 5.78 37.29
C LEU A 98 -9.88 7.09 36.70
N ASN A 99 -9.07 7.86 35.98
CA ASN A 99 -9.46 9.11 35.35
C ASN A 99 -10.38 8.89 34.15
N SER A 100 -11.23 9.84 33.86
CA SER A 100 -12.04 9.85 32.64
C SER A 100 -11.16 10.20 31.43
N HIS A 101 -11.24 9.42 30.37
CA HIS A 101 -10.45 9.67 29.16
C HIS A 101 -11.24 9.39 27.89
N TYR A 102 -10.93 10.13 26.84
CA TYR A 102 -11.65 10.16 25.57
C TYR A 102 -10.66 10.04 24.41
N LEU A 103 -11.03 9.30 23.37
CA LEU A 103 -10.38 9.30 22.08
C LEU A 103 -11.36 9.88 21.05
N GLU A 104 -11.01 10.98 20.43
CA GLU A 104 -11.78 11.63 19.38
C GLU A 104 -11.08 11.42 18.03
N ILE A 105 -11.77 10.83 17.07
CA ILE A 105 -11.28 10.54 15.72
C ILE A 105 -12.08 11.39 14.74
N SER A 106 -11.41 12.34 14.09
CA SER A 106 -11.96 13.13 12.97
C SER A 106 -11.31 12.72 11.66
N PRO A 107 -11.86 13.02 10.49
CA PRO A 107 -11.23 12.67 9.22
C PRO A 107 -9.84 13.26 8.98
N HIS A 108 -9.46 14.33 9.72
CA HIS A 108 -8.21 15.07 9.52
C HIS A 108 -7.27 15.07 10.74
N LYS A 109 -7.73 14.65 11.92
CA LYS A 109 -6.89 14.62 13.12
C LYS A 109 -7.37 13.60 14.16
N LEU A 110 -6.47 13.23 15.03
CA LEU A 110 -6.71 12.42 16.21
C LEU A 110 -6.55 13.27 17.47
N LYS A 111 -7.41 13.12 18.47
CA LYS A 111 -7.31 13.81 19.76
C LYS A 111 -7.57 12.83 20.89
N ILE A 112 -6.76 12.91 21.95
CA ILE A 112 -7.01 12.24 23.23
C ILE A 112 -7.12 13.26 24.34
N VAL A 113 -7.99 12.96 25.31
CA VAL A 113 -8.24 13.82 26.48
C VAL A 113 -8.27 12.95 27.72
N GLU A 114 -7.57 13.33 28.77
CA GLU A 114 -7.72 12.76 30.10
C GLU A 114 -8.06 13.85 31.12
N ILE A 115 -8.99 13.53 32.01
CA ILE A 115 -9.41 14.42 33.09
C ILE A 115 -9.10 13.72 34.42
N ASN A 116 -8.19 14.34 35.19
CA ASN A 116 -7.85 13.89 36.53
C ASN A 116 -8.55 14.81 37.55
N GLU A 117 -9.64 14.31 38.11
CA GLU A 117 -10.48 15.04 39.07
C GLU A 117 -9.75 15.26 40.42
N ILE A 118 -8.84 14.36 40.81
CA ILE A 118 -8.09 14.46 42.08
C ILE A 118 -7.09 15.60 41.99
N LEU A 119 -6.36 15.70 40.89
CA LEU A 119 -5.39 16.76 40.67
C LEU A 119 -6.02 18.03 40.08
N ASN A 120 -7.30 18.01 39.72
CA ASN A 120 -7.99 19.08 39.00
C ASN A 120 -7.21 19.49 37.74
N LEU A 121 -6.72 18.52 36.98
CA LEU A 121 -6.01 18.72 35.73
C LEU A 121 -6.71 18.04 34.56
N SER A 122 -6.60 18.64 33.39
CA SER A 122 -6.93 17.97 32.14
C SER A 122 -5.73 18.02 31.19
N VAL A 123 -5.45 16.91 30.52
CA VAL A 123 -4.42 16.82 29.48
C VAL A 123 -5.08 16.47 28.18
N GLU A 124 -4.84 17.28 27.16
CA GLU A 124 -5.33 17.07 25.80
C GLU A 124 -4.15 16.96 24.84
N ILE A 125 -4.18 15.97 23.95
CA ILE A 125 -3.14 15.79 22.95
C ILE A 125 -3.80 15.62 21.58
N GLU A 126 -3.36 16.40 20.58
CA GLU A 126 -3.84 16.33 19.21
C GLU A 126 -2.69 15.96 18.26
N TYR A 127 -3.00 15.17 17.22
CA TYR A 127 -2.04 14.72 16.21
C TYR A 127 -2.55 15.03 14.81
N CYS A 128 -1.66 15.54 13.96
CA CYS A 128 -1.85 15.60 12.50
C CYS A 128 -0.49 15.54 11.79
N THR A 129 -0.48 15.30 10.48
CA THR A 129 0.73 15.39 9.64
C THR A 129 0.89 16.80 9.07
N MET A 130 2.12 17.18 8.72
CA MET A 130 2.40 18.43 7.98
C MET A 130 1.74 18.40 6.61
N ASP A 131 1.05 19.47 6.23
CA ASP A 131 0.38 19.61 4.93
C ASP A 131 1.24 20.45 3.98
N SER A 132 1.50 19.91 2.78
CA SER A 132 2.14 20.62 1.64
C SER A 132 3.54 21.19 1.92
N ASN A 133 4.34 20.51 2.75
CA ASN A 133 5.70 20.92 3.08
C ASN A 133 6.76 20.11 2.33
N ASP A 134 7.98 20.65 2.30
CA ASP A 134 9.13 20.05 1.64
C ASP A 134 9.80 18.93 2.45
N PHE A 135 9.21 18.60 3.58
CA PHE A 135 9.65 17.51 4.46
C PHE A 135 8.44 16.79 5.08
N PRO A 136 8.55 15.49 5.35
CA PRO A 136 7.54 14.74 6.08
C PRO A 136 7.61 15.06 7.57
N GLY A 137 6.46 15.32 8.20
CA GLY A 137 6.43 15.67 9.61
C GLY A 137 5.13 15.26 10.32
N LEU A 138 5.27 14.85 11.59
CA LEU A 138 4.17 14.60 12.53
C LEU A 138 4.10 15.74 13.52
N ILE A 139 2.96 16.36 13.64
CA ILE A 139 2.67 17.40 14.64
C ILE A 139 1.91 16.76 15.79
N ARG A 140 2.39 17.04 17.02
CA ARG A 140 1.74 16.68 18.27
C ARG A 140 1.58 17.93 19.12
N LYS A 141 0.34 18.36 19.34
CA LYS A 141 -0.03 19.50 20.20
C LYS A 141 -0.42 18.96 21.57
N VAL A 142 0.22 19.44 22.61
CA VAL A 142 -0.07 19.07 24.00
C VAL A 142 -0.61 20.27 24.73
N LYS A 143 -1.73 20.08 25.44
CA LYS A 143 -2.37 21.12 26.26
C LYS A 143 -2.61 20.56 27.66
N ILE A 144 -2.11 21.27 28.67
CA ILE A 144 -2.31 21.00 30.10
C ILE A 144 -3.17 22.11 30.68
N ILE A 145 -4.31 21.77 31.28
CA ILE A 145 -5.30 22.72 31.78
C ILE A 145 -5.42 22.55 33.29
N ASN A 146 -5.18 23.62 34.04
CA ASN A 146 -5.46 23.68 35.46
C ASN A 146 -6.95 23.99 35.65
N LYS A 147 -7.73 23.03 36.07
CA LYS A 147 -9.18 23.19 36.39
C LYS A 147 -9.44 23.62 37.83
N GLY A 148 -8.39 23.62 38.64
CA GLY A 148 -8.46 24.02 40.04
C GLY A 148 -8.47 25.54 40.25
N GLU A 149 -8.75 25.96 41.46
CA GLU A 149 -8.81 27.38 41.87
C GLU A 149 -7.44 27.95 42.32
N ILE A 150 -6.42 27.11 42.44
CA ILE A 150 -5.07 27.48 42.92
C ILE A 150 -4.05 27.48 41.78
N ASN A 151 -3.09 28.37 41.85
CA ASN A 151 -1.92 28.35 40.97
C ASN A 151 -1.02 27.16 41.34
N ARG A 152 -0.38 26.54 40.35
CA ARG A 152 0.51 25.40 40.55
C ARG A 152 1.85 25.62 39.87
N ASP A 153 2.91 25.27 40.56
CA ASP A 153 4.22 25.13 39.94
C ASP A 153 4.32 23.70 39.41
N ILE A 154 4.61 23.57 38.11
CA ILE A 154 4.58 22.28 37.38
C ILE A 154 5.90 22.11 36.65
N GLU A 155 6.48 20.92 36.78
CA GLU A 155 7.56 20.48 35.92
C GLU A 155 7.00 19.46 34.90
N ILE A 156 7.41 19.60 33.64
CA ILE A 156 6.96 18.76 32.53
C ILE A 156 8.18 18.10 31.91
N LEU A 157 8.05 16.79 31.65
CA LEU A 157 8.99 15.99 30.86
C LEU A 157 8.16 15.25 29.80
N ASP A 158 8.34 15.60 28.52
CA ASP A 158 7.49 15.13 27.41
C ASP A 158 8.33 14.65 26.24
N GLY A 159 7.97 13.51 25.61
CA GLY A 159 8.65 13.01 24.42
C GLY A 159 8.63 11.49 24.23
N LEU A 160 9.69 10.98 23.63
CA LEU A 160 9.87 9.57 23.30
C LEU A 160 11.03 8.94 24.10
N PRO A 161 10.81 7.80 24.76
CA PRO A 161 11.87 7.05 25.46
C PRO A 161 12.98 6.56 24.51
N LYS A 162 12.61 6.26 23.26
CA LYS A 162 13.52 5.77 22.23
C LYS A 162 13.13 6.36 20.88
N ILE A 163 14.10 6.95 20.18
CA ILE A 163 13.96 7.41 18.80
C ILE A 163 15.02 6.73 17.92
N ILE A 164 14.64 6.30 16.73
CA ILE A 164 15.56 5.60 15.81
C ILE A 164 16.31 6.65 14.99
N PRO A 165 17.65 6.70 15.05
CA PRO A 165 18.46 7.55 14.18
C PRO A 165 18.30 7.14 12.72
N TYR A 166 18.26 8.11 11.82
CA TYR A 166 18.17 7.85 10.37
C TYR A 166 19.41 7.07 9.88
N GLY A 167 19.20 6.12 8.99
CA GLY A 167 20.21 5.18 8.51
C GLY A 167 20.23 3.85 9.26
N MET A 168 19.47 3.73 10.37
CA MET A 168 19.20 2.45 11.03
C MET A 168 18.01 1.75 10.34
N ASN A 169 18.16 0.48 10.03
CA ASN A 169 17.08 -0.34 9.50
C ASN A 169 16.61 -1.40 10.53
N THR A 170 15.56 -2.13 10.18
CA THR A 170 14.98 -3.17 11.03
C THR A 170 16.00 -4.27 11.38
N PHE A 171 16.83 -4.69 10.41
CA PHE A 171 17.87 -5.71 10.64
C PHE A 171 18.90 -5.21 11.66
N THR A 172 19.46 -4.01 11.47
CA THR A 172 20.45 -3.45 12.39
C THR A 172 19.90 -3.25 13.80
N THR A 173 18.65 -2.80 13.89
CA THR A 173 17.99 -2.56 15.17
C THR A 173 17.71 -3.86 15.94
N LYS A 174 17.23 -4.92 15.25
CA LYS A 174 16.86 -6.20 15.87
C LYS A 174 18.01 -7.19 15.99
N SER A 175 18.92 -7.25 15.00
CA SER A 175 19.91 -8.33 14.92
C SER A 175 21.32 -7.88 15.36
N MET A 176 21.70 -6.62 15.18
CA MET A 176 23.04 -6.12 15.55
C MET A 176 23.11 -5.55 16.97
N SER A 177 21.96 -5.31 17.61
CA SER A 177 21.85 -4.90 19.02
C SER A 177 22.82 -3.77 19.42
N TYR A 178 23.69 -4.02 20.41
CA TYR A 178 24.65 -3.01 20.92
C TYR A 178 25.67 -2.55 19.88
N THR A 179 26.07 -3.41 18.95
CA THR A 179 27.06 -3.06 17.92
C THR A 179 26.57 -1.90 17.06
N SER A 180 25.28 -1.87 16.74
CA SER A 180 24.67 -0.79 15.94
C SER A 180 24.80 0.60 16.59
N GLN A 181 24.93 0.69 17.90
CA GLN A 181 25.05 1.96 18.61
C GLN A 181 26.35 2.70 18.27
N ALA A 182 27.41 2.00 17.84
CA ALA A 182 28.68 2.62 17.48
C ALA A 182 28.57 3.66 16.35
N TRP A 183 27.57 3.52 15.47
CA TRP A 183 27.32 4.45 14.36
C TRP A 183 26.41 5.62 14.72
N MET A 184 25.66 5.54 15.83
CA MET A 184 24.67 6.57 16.20
C MET A 184 25.34 7.87 16.65
N GLU A 185 24.79 8.98 16.18
CA GLU A 185 25.15 10.33 16.62
C GLU A 185 23.95 11.26 16.65
N ILE A 186 24.04 12.26 17.54
CA ILE A 186 23.05 13.32 17.67
C ILE A 186 23.78 14.64 17.50
N LYS A 187 23.26 15.49 16.62
CA LYS A 187 23.78 16.83 16.34
C LYS A 187 22.76 17.90 16.74
N ASN A 188 23.19 19.17 16.72
CA ASN A 188 22.31 20.34 16.79
C ASN A 188 21.61 20.60 18.15
N LEU A 189 22.15 20.08 19.25
CA LEU A 189 21.58 20.35 20.58
C LEU A 189 21.66 21.84 20.98
N SER A 190 22.68 22.55 20.52
CA SER A 190 22.83 24.01 20.76
C SER A 190 21.65 24.83 20.25
N ASN A 191 21.01 24.40 19.15
CA ASN A 191 19.84 25.04 18.58
C ASN A 191 18.52 24.48 19.14
N LYS A 192 18.60 23.59 20.13
CA LYS A 192 17.46 22.89 20.76
C LYS A 192 16.58 22.10 19.78
N ILE A 193 17.17 21.63 18.67
CA ILE A 193 16.52 20.77 17.69
C ILE A 193 17.46 19.57 17.43
N PRO A 194 17.42 18.53 18.26
CA PRO A 194 18.25 17.36 18.10
C PRO A 194 18.01 16.69 16.73
N PHE A 195 19.14 16.35 16.08
CA PHE A 195 19.20 15.72 14.77
C PHE A 195 19.83 14.36 14.91
N PHE A 196 19.04 13.30 14.66
CA PHE A 196 19.37 11.91 14.94
C PHE A 196 19.73 11.19 13.64
N LYS A 197 20.94 10.70 13.52
CA LYS A 197 21.42 9.95 12.36
C LYS A 197 22.52 8.95 12.72
N VAL A 198 22.87 8.07 11.78
CA VAL A 198 24.15 7.35 11.83
C VAL A 198 25.24 8.17 11.12
N LYS A 199 26.51 7.94 11.50
CA LYS A 199 27.65 8.68 10.95
C LYS A 199 27.86 8.37 9.47
N ALA A 200 27.76 7.08 9.12
CA ALA A 200 27.97 6.55 7.77
C ALA A 200 27.07 5.34 7.54
N ASP A 201 26.93 4.95 6.29
CA ASP A 201 26.29 3.69 5.93
C ASP A 201 27.02 2.52 6.61
N MET A 202 26.22 1.60 7.16
CA MET A 202 26.72 0.40 7.83
C MET A 202 26.95 -0.77 6.86
N ALA A 203 26.74 -0.57 5.56
CA ALA A 203 27.03 -1.57 4.54
C ALA A 203 28.54 -1.85 4.48
N ASP A 204 28.89 -3.13 4.36
CA ASP A 204 30.30 -3.57 4.24
C ASP A 204 30.79 -3.40 2.79
N THR A 205 30.95 -2.12 2.39
CA THR A 205 31.39 -1.71 1.05
C THR A 205 32.77 -1.09 1.11
N GLN A 206 33.47 -1.04 -0.05
CA GLN A 206 34.79 -0.41 -0.14
C GLN A 206 34.73 1.12 0.08
N ASN A 207 33.62 1.75 -0.23
CA ASN A 207 33.40 3.18 -0.02
C ASN A 207 32.59 3.40 1.25
N VAL A 208 33.00 4.38 2.04
CA VAL A 208 32.26 4.84 3.21
C VAL A 208 31.40 6.02 2.77
N ASP A 209 30.11 5.79 2.63
CA ASP A 209 29.15 6.86 2.28
C ASP A 209 28.67 7.55 3.56
N GLU A 210 28.92 8.86 3.64
CA GLU A 210 28.41 9.66 4.75
C GLU A 210 26.90 9.83 4.65
N ILE A 211 26.18 9.60 5.75
CA ILE A 211 24.73 9.84 5.84
C ILE A 211 24.52 11.31 6.22
N ASN A 212 23.93 12.09 5.32
CA ASN A 212 23.65 13.51 5.55
C ASN A 212 22.22 13.76 6.04
N SER A 213 21.28 12.93 5.63
CA SER A 213 19.88 12.99 6.10
C SER A 213 19.76 12.56 7.56
N GLY A 214 18.73 13.07 8.24
CA GLY A 214 18.50 12.70 9.64
C GLY A 214 17.05 12.97 10.09
N ASN A 215 16.68 12.27 11.14
CA ASN A 215 15.42 12.51 11.82
C ASN A 215 15.61 13.66 12.82
N PHE A 216 14.60 14.49 13.00
CA PHE A 216 14.65 15.59 13.94
C PHE A 216 13.44 15.60 14.85
N TYR A 217 13.61 16.28 16.01
CA TYR A 217 12.52 16.55 16.93
C TYR A 217 12.63 17.99 17.44
N LEU A 218 11.63 18.81 17.14
CA LEU A 218 11.47 20.19 17.64
C LEU A 218 10.31 20.22 18.63
N SER A 219 10.53 20.81 19.81
CA SER A 219 9.46 21.14 20.77
C SER A 219 9.50 22.64 21.07
N LEU A 220 8.36 23.31 20.97
CA LEU A 220 8.26 24.77 21.20
C LEU A 220 6.92 25.18 21.79
N ASP A 221 6.98 26.26 22.58
CA ASP A 221 5.81 27.00 23.08
C ASP A 221 5.85 28.45 22.58
N LEU A 222 4.94 29.31 23.07
CA LEU A 222 4.91 30.74 22.72
C LEU A 222 6.16 31.50 23.16
N ASN A 223 6.95 30.97 24.09
CA ASN A 223 8.16 31.60 24.62
C ASN A 223 9.43 31.11 23.93
N GLY A 224 9.32 30.16 23.00
CA GLY A 224 10.41 29.59 22.22
C GLY A 224 10.57 28.08 22.38
N LYS A 225 11.75 27.57 22.07
CA LYS A 225 12.03 26.13 22.07
C LYS A 225 12.27 25.60 23.48
N LEU A 226 11.74 24.38 23.73
CA LEU A 226 11.99 23.66 24.98
C LEU A 226 13.39 23.03 24.94
N ASP A 227 13.92 22.71 26.10
CA ASP A 227 15.25 22.14 26.27
C ASP A 227 15.22 20.61 26.05
N PRO A 228 16.00 20.07 25.08
CA PRO A 228 16.00 18.65 24.77
C PRO A 228 16.85 17.81 25.74
N ILE A 229 16.38 16.60 26.05
CA ILE A 229 17.09 15.59 26.82
C ILE A 229 17.15 14.33 25.95
N VAL A 230 18.34 14.05 25.40
CA VAL A 230 18.56 12.96 24.41
C VAL A 230 19.22 11.73 25.00
N ASP A 231 19.78 11.83 26.20
CA ASP A 231 20.36 10.70 26.93
C ASP A 231 19.32 10.07 27.88
N PRO A 232 18.78 8.86 27.57
CA PRO A 232 17.78 8.23 28.42
C PRO A 232 18.29 7.89 29.82
N ASN A 233 19.59 7.80 30.05
CA ASN A 233 20.14 7.55 31.39
C ASN A 233 19.93 8.74 32.33
N LEU A 234 19.86 9.96 31.80
CA LEU A 234 19.58 11.17 32.59
C LEU A 234 18.12 11.20 33.10
N ILE A 235 17.24 10.38 32.53
CA ILE A 235 15.84 10.30 32.92
C ILE A 235 15.57 9.03 33.73
N PHE A 236 15.94 7.87 33.15
CA PHE A 236 15.54 6.55 33.65
C PHE A 236 16.62 5.87 34.49
N LYS A 237 17.87 6.41 34.54
CA LYS A 237 19.01 5.80 35.24
C LYS A 237 19.21 4.33 34.87
N HIS A 238 19.01 3.45 35.84
CA HIS A 238 19.15 2.00 35.69
C HIS A 238 17.88 1.30 35.15
N ASP A 239 16.74 1.98 35.07
CA ASP A 239 15.52 1.38 34.52
C ASP A 239 15.56 1.33 32.98
N LYS A 240 15.99 0.20 32.44
CA LYS A 240 16.07 -0.04 30.99
C LYS A 240 14.72 -0.43 30.37
N SER A 241 13.69 -0.64 31.19
CA SER A 241 12.31 -0.83 30.73
C SER A 241 11.58 0.48 30.45
N PHE A 242 12.18 1.61 30.83
CA PHE A 242 11.62 2.97 30.72
C PHE A 242 10.31 3.19 31.48
N HIS A 243 9.98 2.34 32.45
CA HIS A 243 8.73 2.50 33.21
C HIS A 243 8.79 3.71 34.17
N HIS A 244 9.92 3.89 34.87
CA HIS A 244 10.04 4.89 35.92
C HIS A 244 11.08 5.95 35.56
N PRO A 245 10.68 7.24 35.42
CA PRO A 245 11.61 8.35 35.18
C PRO A 245 12.32 8.74 36.47
N ILE A 246 13.23 7.88 36.96
CA ILE A 246 13.84 7.92 38.31
C ILE A 246 14.45 9.30 38.60
N SER A 247 15.24 9.87 37.67
CA SER A 247 15.84 11.17 37.90
C SER A 247 14.80 12.29 38.00
N PHE A 248 13.76 12.25 37.18
CA PHE A 248 12.68 13.24 37.22
C PHE A 248 11.86 13.17 38.52
N ILE A 249 11.78 11.96 39.12
CA ILE A 249 11.17 11.78 40.45
C ILE A 249 12.04 12.43 41.53
N GLU A 250 13.36 12.20 41.47
CA GLU A 250 14.29 12.54 42.54
C GLU A 250 14.82 13.98 42.46
N THR A 251 14.89 14.59 41.28
CA THR A 251 15.51 15.90 41.07
C THR A 251 14.62 16.83 40.24
N SER A 252 14.96 18.11 40.17
CA SER A 252 14.23 19.06 39.33
C SER A 252 14.55 18.87 37.86
N ILE A 253 13.60 19.20 36.98
CA ILE A 253 13.81 19.19 35.54
C ILE A 253 14.94 20.14 35.11
N SER A 254 15.08 21.27 35.83
CA SER A 254 16.14 22.23 35.58
C SER A 254 17.53 21.66 35.84
N ASP A 255 17.68 20.78 36.84
CA ASP A 255 18.96 20.15 37.16
C ASP A 255 19.28 19.01 36.16
N ILE A 256 18.27 18.31 35.68
CA ILE A 256 18.44 17.27 34.61
C ILE A 256 18.95 17.94 33.34
N ILE A 257 18.34 19.06 32.91
CA ILE A 257 18.69 19.77 31.68
C ILE A 257 20.14 20.28 31.66
N LYS A 258 20.68 20.64 32.83
CA LYS A 258 22.04 21.17 32.97
C LYS A 258 23.14 20.11 32.90
N GLN A 259 22.79 18.83 32.97
CA GLN A 259 23.77 17.73 32.93
C GLN A 259 24.32 17.52 31.52
N ASP A 260 25.57 17.08 31.44
CA ASP A 260 26.20 16.70 30.18
C ASP A 260 25.49 15.46 29.61
N GLN A 261 25.14 15.54 28.33
CA GLN A 261 24.40 14.50 27.63
C GLN A 261 25.31 13.68 26.74
N ARG A 262 25.09 12.37 26.71
CA ARG A 262 25.75 11.49 25.77
C ARG A 262 25.10 11.60 24.38
N VAL A 263 25.85 12.06 23.39
CA VAL A 263 25.38 12.35 22.02
C VAL A 263 25.91 11.39 20.96
N VAL A 264 26.73 10.41 21.35
CA VAL A 264 27.32 9.43 20.44
C VAL A 264 27.33 8.03 21.04
N ASN A 265 27.31 7.02 20.17
CA ASN A 265 27.50 5.62 20.51
C ASN A 265 26.51 5.11 21.59
N TYR A 266 25.29 5.58 21.53
CA TYR A 266 24.22 5.18 22.42
C TYR A 266 22.85 5.35 21.76
N PHE A 267 21.88 4.53 22.16
CA PHE A 267 20.52 4.62 21.63
C PHE A 267 19.80 5.85 22.26
N PRO A 268 19.39 6.86 21.47
CA PRO A 268 18.88 8.10 21.99
C PRO A 268 17.42 8.02 22.44
N SER A 269 17.06 8.88 23.40
CA SER A 269 15.71 9.36 23.68
C SER A 269 15.48 10.72 22.99
N ALA A 270 14.24 11.18 23.00
CA ALA A 270 13.87 12.51 22.53
C ALA A 270 12.82 13.10 23.49
N PHE A 271 13.27 13.51 24.67
CA PHE A 271 12.46 14.20 25.64
C PHE A 271 12.76 15.71 25.67
N PHE A 272 11.79 16.47 26.15
CA PHE A 272 11.92 17.90 26.36
C PHE A 272 11.41 18.26 27.75
N GLY A 273 12.12 19.15 28.44
CA GLY A 273 11.83 19.55 29.78
C GLY A 273 11.42 21.01 29.92
N LYS A 274 10.47 21.30 30.78
CA LYS A 274 10.05 22.68 31.11
C LYS A 274 9.50 22.77 32.52
N SER A 275 9.86 23.85 33.23
CA SER A 275 9.22 24.27 34.48
C SER A 275 8.34 25.49 34.20
N ILE A 276 7.10 25.47 34.67
CA ILE A 276 6.12 26.52 34.43
C ILE A 276 5.29 26.79 35.67
N LYS A 277 4.77 28.00 35.77
CA LYS A 277 3.71 28.37 36.71
C LYS A 277 2.36 28.38 35.99
N LEU A 278 1.51 27.41 36.27
CA LEU A 278 0.19 27.28 35.68
C LEU A 278 -0.88 27.85 36.59
N ASN A 279 -1.37 29.05 36.23
CA ASN A 279 -2.37 29.75 37.01
C ASN A 279 -3.71 29.02 37.04
N SER A 280 -4.53 29.30 38.04
CA SER A 280 -5.92 28.83 38.16
C SER A 280 -6.70 29.08 36.88
N SER A 281 -7.46 28.08 36.43
CA SER A 281 -8.31 28.15 35.23
C SER A 281 -7.57 28.55 33.94
N LYS A 282 -6.25 28.36 33.88
CA LYS A 282 -5.42 28.63 32.70
C LYS A 282 -4.89 27.32 32.07
N GLU A 283 -4.41 27.44 30.84
CA GLU A 283 -3.81 26.35 30.09
C GLU A 283 -2.36 26.68 29.70
N TYR A 284 -1.57 25.63 29.56
CA TYR A 284 -0.25 25.67 28.94
C TYR A 284 -0.27 24.80 27.71
N VAL A 285 0.21 25.34 26.57
CA VAL A 285 0.21 24.67 25.28
C VAL A 285 1.61 24.67 24.70
N PHE A 286 2.05 23.52 24.22
CA PHE A 286 3.28 23.39 23.44
C PHE A 286 3.07 22.41 22.27
N TYR A 287 3.96 22.52 21.29
CA TYR A 287 3.89 21.77 20.04
C TYR A 287 5.17 20.99 19.84
N ASN A 288 5.03 19.77 19.38
CA ASN A 288 6.10 18.92 18.94
C ASN A 288 5.98 18.74 17.43
N LEU A 289 7.11 18.89 16.70
CA LEU A 289 7.22 18.56 15.30
C LEU A 289 8.36 17.53 15.15
N ILE A 290 8.02 16.36 14.66
CA ILE A 290 8.95 15.26 14.44
C ILE A 290 8.95 14.91 12.95
N GLY A 291 10.13 14.81 12.35
CA GLY A 291 10.22 14.55 10.92
C GLY A 291 11.60 14.10 10.46
N ASN A 292 11.75 14.12 9.14
CA ASN A 292 13.02 13.80 8.48
C ASN A 292 13.40 14.93 7.51
N VAL A 293 14.67 15.27 7.46
CA VAL A 293 15.21 16.24 6.49
C VAL A 293 16.50 15.71 5.87
N HIS A 294 16.83 16.20 4.69
CA HIS A 294 17.93 15.69 3.88
C HIS A 294 19.33 16.11 4.36
N ASN A 295 19.43 17.19 5.18
CA ASN A 295 20.70 17.61 5.80
C ASN A 295 20.47 18.55 6.98
N LEU A 296 21.56 18.84 7.69
CA LEU A 296 21.58 19.71 8.85
C LEU A 296 21.42 21.20 8.50
N GLU A 297 21.87 21.62 7.32
CA GLU A 297 21.72 22.99 6.82
C GLU A 297 20.23 23.33 6.66
N TYR A 298 19.50 22.49 5.96
CA TYR A 298 18.04 22.64 5.80
C TYR A 298 17.32 22.65 7.15
N LEU A 299 17.75 21.83 8.12
CA LEU A 299 17.20 21.85 9.46
C LEU A 299 17.33 23.25 10.11
N ASN A 300 18.51 23.85 9.99
CA ASN A 300 18.78 25.14 10.60
C ASN A 300 18.14 26.31 9.85
N ASP A 301 18.02 26.22 8.54
CA ASP A 301 17.47 27.31 7.73
C ASP A 301 15.94 27.31 7.69
N VAL A 302 15.32 26.15 7.70
CA VAL A 302 13.86 25.98 7.56
C VAL A 302 13.21 25.61 8.89
N ILE A 303 13.56 24.47 9.47
CA ILE A 303 12.85 23.95 10.65
C ILE A 303 13.10 24.84 11.88
N ASN A 304 14.28 25.41 11.99
CA ASN A 304 14.66 26.31 13.09
C ASN A 304 13.77 27.57 13.18
N ASN A 305 13.18 27.98 12.08
CA ASN A 305 12.35 29.19 11.95
C ASN A 305 10.85 28.92 12.04
N ILE A 306 10.42 27.67 12.17
CA ILE A 306 9.00 27.32 12.30
C ILE A 306 8.42 27.88 13.59
N SER A 307 7.27 28.55 13.48
CA SER A 307 6.54 29.16 14.58
C SER A 307 5.36 28.32 15.08
N VAL A 308 4.92 28.61 16.30
CA VAL A 308 3.69 28.03 16.87
C VAL A 308 2.47 28.28 15.98
N SER A 309 2.36 29.48 15.40
CA SER A 309 1.23 29.84 14.54
C SER A 309 1.21 29.02 13.23
N GLU A 310 2.36 28.70 12.68
CA GLU A 310 2.46 27.81 11.51
C GLU A 310 2.02 26.40 11.86
N LEU A 311 2.46 25.85 12.99
CA LEU A 311 2.04 24.52 13.45
C LEU A 311 0.54 24.45 13.74
N GLU A 312 -0.04 25.47 14.36
CA GLU A 312 -1.48 25.54 14.59
C GLU A 312 -2.27 25.60 13.27
N ASN A 313 -1.78 26.37 12.28
CA ASN A 313 -2.41 26.48 10.98
C ASN A 313 -2.45 25.14 10.23
N GLN A 314 -1.49 24.22 10.46
CA GLN A 314 -1.44 22.91 9.81
C GLN A 314 -2.71 22.07 10.09
N PHE A 315 -3.29 22.17 11.27
CA PHE A 315 -4.57 21.50 11.57
C PHE A 315 -5.72 22.01 10.69
N THR A 316 -5.72 23.34 10.41
CA THR A 316 -6.71 23.95 9.51
C THR A 316 -6.48 23.57 8.07
N LEU A 317 -5.24 23.57 7.59
CA LEU A 317 -4.88 23.15 6.23
C LEU A 317 -5.28 21.68 6.00
N ASN A 318 -4.93 20.79 6.91
CA ASN A 318 -5.28 19.37 6.82
C ASN A 318 -6.80 19.15 6.78
N LYS A 319 -7.56 19.91 7.61
CA LYS A 319 -9.03 19.88 7.58
C LYS A 319 -9.57 20.29 6.21
N ASN A 320 -9.04 21.38 5.64
CA ASN A 320 -9.47 21.90 4.35
C ASN A 320 -9.16 20.90 3.22
N THR A 321 -7.96 20.34 3.20
CA THR A 321 -7.53 19.34 2.23
C THR A 321 -8.43 18.10 2.25
N ILE A 322 -8.70 17.54 3.43
CA ILE A 322 -9.62 16.39 3.57
C ILE A 322 -11.05 16.77 3.16
N SER A 323 -11.53 17.96 3.54
CA SER A 323 -12.87 18.41 3.15
C SER A 323 -13.02 18.56 1.63
N ASN A 324 -11.97 19.05 0.96
CA ASN A 324 -11.94 19.14 -0.50
C ASN A 324 -12.00 17.76 -1.17
N ILE A 325 -11.26 16.78 -0.64
CA ILE A 325 -11.32 15.39 -1.11
C ILE A 325 -12.74 14.82 -0.93
N LEU A 326 -13.32 14.96 0.25
CA LEU A 326 -14.66 14.47 0.56
C LEU A 326 -15.76 15.15 -0.27
N SER A 327 -15.52 16.36 -0.78
CA SER A 327 -16.47 17.05 -1.65
C SER A 327 -16.73 16.33 -2.99
N ASN A 328 -15.83 15.45 -3.41
CA ASN A 328 -15.99 14.62 -4.62
C ASN A 328 -17.01 13.49 -4.44
N PHE A 329 -17.35 13.13 -3.21
CA PHE A 329 -18.31 12.08 -2.91
C PHE A 329 -19.44 12.63 -2.03
N LYS A 330 -20.62 12.85 -2.63
CA LYS A 330 -21.80 13.38 -1.95
C LYS A 330 -22.89 12.33 -1.89
N LEU A 331 -23.14 11.79 -0.70
CA LEU A 331 -24.26 10.94 -0.40
C LEU A 331 -25.25 11.71 0.48
N ARG A 332 -26.55 11.67 0.15
CA ARG A 332 -27.62 12.26 0.95
C ARG A 332 -28.79 11.28 1.03
N THR A 333 -28.95 10.65 2.17
CA THR A 333 -30.04 9.73 2.47
C THR A 333 -30.83 10.23 3.68
N SER A 334 -31.89 9.50 4.06
CA SER A 334 -32.62 9.72 5.31
C SER A 334 -31.77 9.39 6.56
N ASN A 335 -30.68 8.61 6.40
CA ASN A 335 -29.78 8.21 7.48
C ASN A 335 -28.44 8.95 7.39
N LYS A 336 -28.24 9.96 8.23
CA LYS A 336 -27.00 10.74 8.26
C LYS A 336 -25.75 9.94 8.60
N LEU A 337 -25.87 8.85 9.37
CA LEU A 337 -24.72 7.98 9.66
C LEU A 337 -24.30 7.20 8.42
N LEU A 338 -25.24 6.75 7.58
CA LEU A 338 -24.92 6.12 6.31
C LEU A 338 -24.23 7.10 5.36
N ASP A 339 -24.66 8.36 5.32
CA ASP A 339 -24.02 9.40 4.50
C ASP A 339 -22.57 9.60 4.91
N LYS A 340 -22.29 9.65 6.21
CA LYS A 340 -20.94 9.78 6.75
C LYS A 340 -20.08 8.53 6.55
N TYR A 341 -20.67 7.36 6.76
CA TYR A 341 -19.99 6.09 6.49
C TYR A 341 -19.53 6.00 5.02
N GLY A 342 -20.40 6.36 4.08
CA GLY A 342 -20.06 6.40 2.66
C GLY A 342 -18.89 7.35 2.35
N GLN A 343 -18.89 8.56 2.94
CA GLN A 343 -17.78 9.51 2.80
C GLN A 343 -16.47 8.98 3.35
N LEU A 344 -16.50 8.35 4.55
CA LEU A 344 -15.30 7.79 5.17
C LEU A 344 -14.78 6.56 4.42
N SER A 345 -15.68 5.71 3.92
CA SER A 345 -15.31 4.57 3.07
C SER A 345 -14.65 5.02 1.76
N TYR A 346 -15.19 6.07 1.14
CA TYR A 346 -14.55 6.70 -0.04
C TYR A 346 -13.16 7.21 0.30
N LEU A 347 -13.03 7.98 1.39
CA LEU A 347 -11.75 8.52 1.82
C LEU A 347 -10.71 7.41 2.07
N ASP A 348 -11.08 6.37 2.82
CA ASP A 348 -10.18 5.25 3.11
C ASP A 348 -9.74 4.53 1.83
N ASN A 349 -10.68 4.30 0.91
CA ASN A 349 -10.41 3.64 -0.38
C ASN A 349 -9.35 4.40 -1.20
N ILE A 350 -9.50 5.73 -1.38
CA ILE A 350 -8.56 6.51 -2.18
C ILE A 350 -7.21 6.74 -1.49
N LEU A 351 -7.18 6.85 -0.17
CA LEU A 351 -5.93 7.04 0.56
C LEU A 351 -5.06 5.77 0.56
N ARG A 352 -5.68 4.61 0.50
CA ARG A 352 -5.00 3.29 0.49
C ARG A 352 -4.74 2.78 -0.92
N GLY A 353 -5.73 2.86 -1.82
CA GLY A 353 -5.64 2.36 -3.20
C GLY A 353 -4.95 3.31 -4.17
N GLY A 354 -4.72 4.54 -3.74
CA GLY A 354 -4.18 5.63 -4.55
C GLY A 354 -5.27 6.57 -5.07
N MET A 355 -5.05 7.87 -4.89
CA MET A 355 -5.93 8.91 -5.43
C MET A 355 -5.55 9.23 -6.88
N PRO A 356 -6.48 9.08 -7.83
CA PRO A 356 -6.18 9.31 -9.24
C PRO A 356 -6.02 10.81 -9.56
N LYS A 357 -4.84 11.19 -10.05
CA LYS A 357 -4.59 12.46 -10.72
C LYS A 357 -4.62 12.23 -12.21
N VAL A 358 -5.57 12.85 -12.88
CA VAL A 358 -5.70 12.78 -14.35
C VAL A 358 -4.85 13.87 -14.98
N PHE A 359 -3.99 13.48 -15.90
CA PHE A 359 -3.23 14.36 -16.79
C PHE A 359 -3.84 14.25 -18.18
N ASP A 360 -4.49 15.33 -18.62
CA ASP A 360 -5.15 15.37 -19.92
C ASP A 360 -4.13 15.17 -21.05
N SER A 361 -4.47 14.31 -21.99
CA SER A 361 -3.67 14.06 -23.18
C SER A 361 -4.50 14.41 -24.40
N PRO A 362 -4.15 15.44 -25.18
CA PRO A 362 -4.90 15.78 -26.38
C PRO A 362 -4.93 14.61 -27.36
N ASN A 363 -6.12 14.17 -27.74
CA ASN A 363 -6.37 13.11 -28.74
C ASN A 363 -5.93 11.69 -28.34
N SER A 364 -5.74 11.38 -27.06
CA SER A 364 -5.41 10.03 -26.59
C SER A 364 -6.04 9.74 -25.22
N LEU A 365 -5.96 8.47 -24.77
CA LEU A 365 -6.32 8.09 -23.41
C LEU A 365 -5.54 8.97 -22.41
N PRO A 366 -6.19 9.55 -21.39
CA PRO A 366 -5.49 10.33 -20.37
C PRO A 366 -4.47 9.47 -19.63
N ASN A 367 -3.37 10.08 -19.21
CA ASN A 367 -2.50 9.44 -18.23
C ASN A 367 -3.08 9.63 -16.83
N VAL A 368 -3.23 8.55 -16.07
CA VAL A 368 -3.72 8.59 -14.70
C VAL A 368 -2.61 8.16 -13.75
N TYR A 369 -2.30 9.05 -12.83
CA TYR A 369 -1.25 8.83 -11.83
C TYR A 369 -1.91 8.70 -10.46
N HIS A 370 -1.74 7.53 -9.81
CA HIS A 370 -2.32 7.29 -8.51
C HIS A 370 -1.33 7.69 -7.41
N MET A 371 -1.74 8.66 -6.59
CA MET A 371 -0.97 9.13 -5.43
C MET A 371 -1.36 8.39 -4.18
N PHE A 372 -0.37 7.94 -3.41
CA PHE A 372 -0.56 7.20 -2.17
C PHE A 372 -0.26 8.09 -0.97
N PHE A 373 -1.14 8.10 0.01
CA PHE A 373 -1.01 8.87 1.24
C PHE A 373 -0.85 7.99 2.48
N ARG A 374 -1.14 6.70 2.34
CA ARG A 374 -1.07 5.71 3.40
C ARG A 374 -0.46 4.41 2.89
N LYS A 375 0.09 3.62 3.83
CA LYS A 375 0.46 2.24 3.57
C LYS A 375 -0.75 1.47 3.02
N HIS A 376 -0.54 0.67 1.99
CA HIS A 376 -1.46 -0.39 1.56
C HIS A 376 -1.05 -1.74 2.15
N GLY A 377 -2.03 -2.61 2.46
CA GLY A 377 -1.82 -3.92 3.04
C GLY A 377 -2.18 -3.99 4.52
N ASP A 378 -2.01 -5.16 5.14
CA ASP A 378 -2.33 -5.36 6.55
C ASP A 378 -1.24 -4.79 7.49
N MET A 379 -1.62 -4.55 8.76
CA MET A 379 -0.75 -4.01 9.79
C MET A 379 -0.36 -5.08 10.83
N GLU A 380 -0.78 -6.32 10.62
CA GLU A 380 -0.68 -7.39 11.58
C GLU A 380 0.59 -8.21 11.42
N ARG A 381 1.28 -8.07 10.27
CA ARG A 381 2.42 -8.90 9.88
C ARG A 381 3.71 -8.10 9.79
N ASP A 382 4.75 -8.57 10.45
CA ASP A 382 6.08 -7.93 10.44
C ASP A 382 6.77 -8.03 9.06
N TYR A 383 6.50 -9.09 8.32
CA TYR A 383 7.08 -9.29 6.99
C TYR A 383 6.40 -8.47 5.88
N ASN A 384 5.31 -7.78 6.18
CA ASN A 384 4.60 -7.00 5.20
C ASN A 384 5.46 -5.85 4.67
N ASP A 385 5.98 -6.01 3.47
CA ASP A 385 6.74 -4.98 2.79
C ASP A 385 5.80 -3.93 2.22
N PHE A 386 5.84 -2.76 2.82
CA PHE A 386 5.16 -1.57 2.31
C PHE A 386 6.17 -0.50 1.93
N TYR A 387 5.81 0.28 0.93
CA TYR A 387 6.58 1.43 0.51
C TYR A 387 5.65 2.61 0.23
N LEU A 388 6.03 3.78 0.73
CA LEU A 388 5.36 5.04 0.49
C LEU A 388 6.45 6.05 0.13
N SER A 389 6.57 6.39 -1.15
CA SER A 389 7.68 7.21 -1.65
C SER A 389 7.78 8.54 -0.87
N PRO A 390 8.93 8.86 -0.25
CA PRO A 390 9.09 10.09 0.51
C PRO A 390 9.41 11.27 -0.42
N GLU A 391 8.53 11.50 -1.39
CA GLU A 391 8.61 12.57 -2.38
C GLU A 391 7.24 13.16 -2.68
N TYR A 392 7.22 14.32 -3.36
CA TYR A 392 5.99 14.87 -3.90
C TYR A 392 5.35 13.91 -4.88
N TYR A 393 4.02 13.97 -5.03
CA TYR A 393 3.28 13.01 -5.85
C TYR A 393 3.63 11.57 -5.47
N SER A 394 3.62 11.29 -4.18
CA SER A 394 4.05 10.00 -3.63
C SER A 394 3.32 8.83 -4.25
N GLN A 395 4.06 7.76 -4.47
CA GLN A 395 3.54 6.46 -4.86
C GLN A 395 3.80 5.43 -3.77
N GLY A 396 3.10 4.31 -3.86
CA GLY A 396 3.29 3.16 -2.98
C GLY A 396 3.26 1.85 -3.76
N ASN A 397 3.65 0.78 -3.09
CA ASN A 397 3.45 -0.58 -3.56
C ASN A 397 2.16 -1.16 -2.97
N ALA A 398 1.55 -2.08 -3.69
CA ALA A 398 0.38 -2.82 -3.22
C ALA A 398 0.16 -4.10 -4.03
N ASN A 399 -0.62 -5.03 -3.48
CA ASN A 399 -0.99 -6.24 -4.18
C ASN A 399 -1.93 -5.94 -5.35
N TYR A 400 -1.75 -6.64 -6.45
CA TYR A 400 -2.55 -6.52 -7.67
C TYR A 400 -4.07 -6.56 -7.37
N ARG A 401 -4.52 -7.57 -6.62
CA ARG A 401 -5.93 -7.73 -6.24
C ARG A 401 -6.46 -6.50 -5.52
N ASP A 402 -5.76 -6.07 -4.47
CA ASP A 402 -6.26 -5.07 -3.54
C ASP A 402 -6.42 -3.71 -4.21
N ILE A 403 -5.43 -3.28 -5.01
CA ILE A 403 -5.55 -2.01 -5.73
C ILE A 403 -6.48 -2.09 -6.94
N ASN A 404 -6.61 -3.25 -7.59
CA ASN A 404 -7.61 -3.45 -8.63
C ASN A 404 -9.03 -3.25 -8.07
N GLN A 405 -9.33 -3.88 -6.92
CA GLN A 405 -10.62 -3.72 -6.23
C GLN A 405 -10.87 -2.28 -5.78
N ASN A 406 -9.85 -1.57 -5.30
CA ASN A 406 -9.99 -0.17 -4.94
C ASN A 406 -10.27 0.71 -6.16
N ARG A 407 -9.55 0.52 -7.26
CA ARG A 407 -9.63 1.36 -8.47
C ARG A 407 -10.86 1.11 -9.33
N ARG A 408 -11.61 0.04 -9.09
CA ARG A 408 -12.85 -0.22 -9.83
C ARG A 408 -13.90 0.88 -9.69
N LEU A 409 -13.82 1.68 -8.61
CA LEU A 409 -14.71 2.82 -8.36
C LEU A 409 -14.25 4.13 -9.03
N ASP A 410 -13.01 4.22 -9.48
CA ASP A 410 -12.42 5.45 -10.00
C ASP A 410 -13.24 6.06 -11.12
N VAL A 411 -13.64 5.28 -12.11
CA VAL A 411 -14.42 5.75 -13.28
C VAL A 411 -15.82 6.20 -12.90
N LEU A 412 -16.42 5.63 -11.85
CA LEU A 412 -17.74 6.04 -11.35
C LEU A 412 -17.70 7.41 -10.69
N ILE A 413 -16.58 7.74 -10.03
CA ILE A 413 -16.39 9.01 -9.32
C ILE A 413 -15.81 10.07 -10.25
N ASN A 414 -14.85 9.70 -11.10
CA ASN A 414 -14.22 10.57 -12.08
C ASN A 414 -14.26 9.93 -13.49
N PRO A 415 -15.32 10.18 -14.28
CA PRO A 415 -15.45 9.64 -15.62
C PRO A 415 -14.27 9.93 -16.56
N LYS A 416 -13.51 11.03 -16.36
CA LYS A 416 -12.34 11.37 -17.16
C LYS A 416 -11.24 10.31 -17.14
N ILE A 417 -11.22 9.41 -16.15
CA ILE A 417 -10.30 8.27 -16.08
C ILE A 417 -10.52 7.31 -17.25
N SER A 418 -11.76 7.26 -17.76
CA SER A 418 -12.11 6.44 -18.91
C SER A 418 -11.76 4.97 -18.67
N TYR A 419 -11.22 4.27 -19.69
CA TYR A 419 -10.79 2.86 -19.60
C TYR A 419 -9.31 2.68 -19.19
N TYR A 420 -8.68 3.70 -18.60
CA TYR A 420 -7.26 3.64 -18.20
C TYR A 420 -6.95 2.46 -17.27
N ASN A 421 -7.75 2.26 -16.22
CA ASN A 421 -7.54 1.15 -15.29
C ASN A 421 -7.70 -0.22 -15.96
N ILE A 422 -8.61 -0.35 -16.94
CA ILE A 422 -8.78 -1.58 -17.72
C ILE A 422 -7.48 -1.91 -18.46
N ILE A 423 -6.93 -0.95 -19.21
CA ILE A 423 -5.65 -1.16 -19.92
C ILE A 423 -4.53 -1.52 -18.94
N THR A 424 -4.44 -0.82 -17.81
CA THR A 424 -3.37 -1.03 -16.83
C THR A 424 -3.38 -2.47 -16.30
N PHE A 425 -4.52 -2.95 -15.79
CA PHE A 425 -4.58 -4.27 -15.15
C PHE A 425 -4.63 -5.42 -16.16
N ILE A 426 -5.35 -5.26 -17.27
CA ILE A 426 -5.44 -6.29 -18.30
C ILE A 426 -4.10 -6.51 -19.01
N ASN A 427 -3.28 -5.45 -19.18
CA ASN A 427 -1.95 -5.60 -19.80
C ASN A 427 -0.92 -6.25 -18.86
N LEU A 428 -1.23 -6.42 -17.58
CA LEU A 428 -0.42 -7.20 -16.63
C LEU A 428 -0.75 -8.70 -16.64
N LEU A 429 -1.80 -9.13 -17.37
CA LEU A 429 -2.10 -10.54 -17.52
C LEU A 429 -1.16 -11.20 -18.53
N GLN A 430 -0.54 -12.31 -18.10
CA GLN A 430 0.22 -13.22 -18.95
C GLN A 430 -0.71 -14.04 -19.86
N ILE A 431 -0.14 -14.72 -20.86
CA ILE A 431 -0.93 -15.55 -21.76
C ILE A 431 -1.51 -16.80 -21.08
N ASP A 432 -0.88 -17.28 -20.02
CA ASP A 432 -1.34 -18.38 -19.18
C ASP A 432 -2.41 -17.98 -18.14
N GLY A 433 -2.82 -16.70 -18.16
CA GLY A 433 -3.90 -16.16 -17.31
C GLY A 433 -3.48 -15.78 -15.90
N TYR A 434 -2.18 -15.72 -15.61
CA TYR A 434 -1.63 -15.24 -14.35
C TYR A 434 -1.12 -13.80 -14.48
N ASN A 435 -0.78 -13.18 -13.36
CA ASN A 435 -0.30 -11.80 -13.27
C ASN A 435 0.71 -11.65 -12.12
N PRO A 436 1.57 -10.62 -12.13
CA PRO A 436 2.42 -10.28 -10.99
C PRO A 436 1.59 -9.99 -9.75
N LEU A 437 2.08 -10.40 -8.59
CA LEU A 437 1.39 -10.16 -7.32
C LEU A 437 1.46 -8.71 -6.88
N VAL A 438 2.63 -8.04 -7.07
CA VAL A 438 2.89 -6.72 -6.52
C VAL A 438 3.06 -5.67 -7.62
N LEU A 439 2.37 -4.55 -7.48
CA LEU A 439 2.58 -3.34 -8.26
C LEU A 439 3.41 -2.35 -7.44
N THR A 440 4.48 -1.80 -8.02
CA THR A 440 5.46 -0.97 -7.31
C THR A 440 5.46 0.49 -7.75
N GLY A 441 4.38 0.91 -8.42
CA GLY A 441 4.21 2.28 -8.92
C GLY A 441 4.47 2.42 -10.42
N VAL A 442 4.50 3.65 -10.89
CA VAL A 442 4.71 3.98 -12.30
C VAL A 442 5.85 4.97 -12.47
N SER A 443 6.51 4.90 -13.62
CA SER A 443 7.47 5.89 -14.07
C SER A 443 7.14 6.34 -15.49
N PHE A 444 7.72 7.45 -15.93
CA PHE A 444 7.50 8.03 -17.25
C PHE A 444 8.82 8.12 -18.01
N LYS A 445 8.80 7.81 -19.29
CA LYS A 445 9.94 7.98 -20.20
C LYS A 445 9.55 8.93 -21.32
N LEU A 446 10.25 10.05 -21.42
CA LEU A 446 10.02 11.03 -22.48
C LEU A 446 10.28 10.41 -23.86
N ILE A 447 9.34 10.60 -24.81
CA ILE A 447 9.41 10.01 -26.16
C ILE A 447 9.36 11.04 -27.26
N LYS A 448 8.83 12.25 -27.02
CA LYS A 448 8.65 13.29 -28.05
C LYS A 448 8.77 14.69 -27.45
N ASN A 449 8.94 15.69 -28.33
CA ASN A 449 8.91 17.12 -28.00
C ASN A 449 9.93 17.56 -26.93
N LYS A 450 11.08 16.86 -26.80
CA LYS A 450 12.10 17.14 -25.78
C LYS A 450 12.57 18.59 -25.80
N GLU A 451 12.91 19.13 -26.96
CA GLU A 451 13.39 20.53 -27.10
C GLU A 451 12.33 21.52 -26.65
N PHE A 452 11.06 21.32 -27.06
CA PHE A 452 9.97 22.20 -26.68
C PHE A 452 9.78 22.23 -25.16
N ILE A 453 9.92 21.05 -24.49
CA ILE A 453 9.81 20.93 -23.04
C ILE A 453 10.99 21.63 -22.36
N LEU A 454 12.22 21.39 -22.81
CA LEU A 454 13.41 22.01 -22.26
C LEU A 454 13.39 23.53 -22.44
N ASN A 455 12.77 24.03 -23.50
CA ASN A 455 12.57 25.46 -23.72
C ASN A 455 11.60 26.14 -22.75
N GLN A 456 10.89 25.36 -21.90
CA GLN A 456 10.11 25.92 -20.78
C GLN A 456 10.98 26.26 -19.57
N LEU A 457 12.23 25.81 -19.53
CA LEU A 457 13.20 26.15 -18.48
C LEU A 457 13.89 27.46 -18.80
N LEU A 458 14.14 28.28 -17.78
CA LEU A 458 14.95 29.51 -17.88
C LEU A 458 16.41 29.27 -17.48
N ASN A 459 16.68 28.23 -16.69
CA ASN A 459 18.01 27.80 -16.25
C ASN A 459 18.10 26.28 -16.18
N SER A 460 19.28 25.73 -15.83
CA SER A 460 19.53 24.30 -15.59
C SER A 460 19.20 23.37 -16.77
N TYR A 461 19.28 23.86 -18.00
CA TYR A 461 18.95 23.13 -19.22
C TYR A 461 19.71 21.79 -19.36
N GLU A 462 21.05 21.80 -19.20
CA GLU A 462 21.90 20.61 -19.38
C GLU A 462 21.55 19.50 -18.39
N TYR A 463 21.26 19.87 -17.14
CA TYR A 463 20.84 18.91 -16.13
C TYR A 463 19.51 18.21 -16.48
N PHE A 464 18.50 18.98 -16.93
CA PHE A 464 17.22 18.40 -17.32
C PHE A 464 17.33 17.63 -18.64
N ASP A 465 18.22 18.02 -19.56
CA ASP A 465 18.50 17.25 -20.76
C ASP A 465 19.01 15.85 -20.44
N ASP A 466 19.85 15.73 -19.40
CA ASP A 466 20.36 14.45 -18.92
C ASP A 466 19.31 13.67 -18.11
N LEU A 467 18.65 14.31 -17.17
CA LEU A 467 17.59 13.71 -16.35
C LEU A 467 16.50 13.04 -17.21
N LEU A 468 16.06 13.71 -18.27
CA LEU A 468 14.98 13.23 -19.14
C LEU A 468 15.39 12.14 -20.14
N LYS A 469 16.67 11.74 -20.18
CA LYS A 469 17.12 10.52 -20.90
C LYS A 469 16.67 9.24 -20.18
N HIS A 470 16.44 9.33 -18.87
CA HIS A 470 16.07 8.22 -17.99
C HIS A 470 14.59 8.27 -17.60
N PRO A 471 14.00 7.15 -17.15
CA PRO A 471 12.68 7.17 -16.57
C PRO A 471 12.61 8.04 -15.31
N TYR A 472 11.55 8.80 -15.17
CA TYR A 472 11.33 9.73 -14.06
C TYR A 472 9.95 9.57 -13.44
N THR A 473 9.79 10.08 -12.20
CA THR A 473 8.50 10.30 -11.53
C THR A 473 8.21 11.81 -11.46
N PRO A 474 6.94 12.23 -11.32
CA PRO A 474 6.62 13.63 -11.04
C PRO A 474 7.36 14.17 -9.83
N GLY A 475 7.51 13.36 -8.76
CA GLY A 475 8.23 13.74 -7.55
C GLY A 475 9.71 14.04 -7.80
N LYS A 476 10.40 13.24 -8.61
CA LYS A 476 11.79 13.50 -9.01
C LYS A 476 11.93 14.82 -9.78
N ILE A 477 10.98 15.14 -10.63
CA ILE A 477 10.96 16.43 -11.36
C ILE A 477 10.79 17.60 -10.39
N VAL A 478 9.80 17.51 -9.48
CA VAL A 478 9.58 18.56 -8.46
C VAL A 478 10.83 18.77 -7.60
N LYS A 479 11.42 17.66 -7.14
CA LYS A 479 12.65 17.71 -6.35
C LYS A 479 13.79 18.37 -7.12
N ALA A 480 14.02 17.99 -8.38
CA ALA A 480 15.07 18.56 -9.21
C ALA A 480 14.87 20.07 -9.44
N ILE A 481 13.61 20.52 -9.62
CA ILE A 481 13.27 21.94 -9.78
C ILE A 481 13.62 22.72 -8.50
N ARG A 482 13.27 22.20 -7.34
CA ARG A 482 13.49 22.87 -6.05
C ARG A 482 14.95 22.87 -5.62
N ASP A 483 15.62 21.73 -5.67
CA ASP A 483 17.01 21.59 -5.25
C ASP A 483 17.97 22.48 -6.07
N ARG A 484 17.56 22.88 -7.27
CA ARG A 484 18.40 23.69 -8.19
C ARG A 484 17.84 25.07 -8.48
N ASP A 485 16.84 25.48 -7.74
CA ASP A 485 16.13 26.76 -7.96
C ASP A 485 15.81 27.01 -9.45
N VAL A 486 15.19 26.02 -10.08
CA VAL A 486 14.87 26.08 -11.52
C VAL A 486 13.70 27.00 -11.75
N GLN A 487 13.92 28.00 -12.60
CA GLN A 487 12.88 28.93 -13.01
C GLN A 487 12.16 28.40 -14.26
N LEU A 488 10.83 28.39 -14.22
CA LEU A 488 9.96 27.91 -15.30
C LEU A 488 9.25 29.08 -15.99
N LYS A 489 9.01 28.96 -17.30
CA LYS A 489 8.18 29.91 -18.09
C LYS A 489 6.68 29.68 -17.86
N ILE A 490 6.29 28.50 -17.41
CA ILE A 490 4.92 28.08 -17.11
C ILE A 490 4.85 27.61 -15.65
N ASP A 491 3.65 27.47 -15.08
CA ASP A 491 3.55 26.95 -13.74
C ASP A 491 3.98 25.47 -13.63
N LEU A 492 4.34 25.04 -12.41
CA LEU A 492 4.88 23.72 -12.16
C LEU A 492 3.93 22.58 -12.57
N GLU A 493 2.63 22.74 -12.31
CA GLU A 493 1.64 21.72 -12.66
C GLU A 493 1.47 21.60 -14.17
N GLN A 494 1.48 22.71 -14.89
CA GLN A 494 1.48 22.73 -16.35
C GLN A 494 2.75 22.08 -16.92
N PHE A 495 3.92 22.34 -16.33
CA PHE A 495 5.17 21.72 -16.74
C PHE A 495 5.16 20.20 -16.57
N ILE A 496 4.70 19.70 -15.42
CA ILE A 496 4.56 18.27 -15.18
C ILE A 496 3.55 17.65 -16.15
N SER A 497 2.40 18.28 -16.36
CA SER A 497 1.38 17.82 -17.31
C SER A 497 1.94 17.73 -18.73
N LEU A 498 2.71 18.73 -19.15
CA LEU A 498 3.38 18.74 -20.45
C LEU A 498 4.39 17.60 -20.61
N LEU A 499 5.21 17.34 -19.58
CA LEU A 499 6.14 16.23 -19.54
C LEU A 499 5.42 14.88 -19.68
N ILE A 500 4.39 14.64 -18.87
CA ILE A 500 3.63 13.39 -18.87
C ILE A 500 2.91 13.15 -20.19
N ALA A 501 2.29 14.19 -20.77
CA ALA A 501 1.62 14.11 -22.07
C ALA A 501 2.56 13.74 -23.25
N ASN A 502 3.87 13.92 -23.08
CA ASN A 502 4.88 13.61 -24.07
C ASN A 502 5.73 12.37 -23.70
N SER A 503 5.29 11.59 -22.73
CA SER A 503 5.99 10.42 -22.20
C SER A 503 5.16 9.16 -22.31
N ASN A 504 5.85 8.02 -22.39
CA ASN A 504 5.23 6.73 -22.16
C ASN A 504 5.24 6.42 -20.67
N GLN A 505 4.10 5.97 -20.15
CA GLN A 505 3.98 5.47 -18.81
C GLN A 505 4.44 4.01 -18.73
N ILE A 506 5.24 3.71 -17.72
CA ILE A 506 5.81 2.40 -17.44
C ILE A 506 5.22 1.93 -16.11
N GLN A 507 4.40 0.87 -16.14
CA GLN A 507 3.88 0.25 -14.92
C GLN A 507 4.95 -0.72 -14.37
N ASN A 508 5.46 -0.44 -13.18
CA ASN A 508 6.41 -1.32 -12.52
C ASN A 508 5.65 -2.39 -11.73
N SER A 509 6.13 -3.62 -11.81
CA SER A 509 5.55 -4.77 -11.10
C SER A 509 6.63 -5.77 -10.74
N SER A 510 6.35 -6.60 -9.72
CA SER A 510 7.19 -7.72 -9.33
C SER A 510 6.34 -8.96 -9.12
N HIS A 511 6.96 -10.14 -9.34
CA HIS A 511 6.29 -11.41 -9.18
C HIS A 511 5.74 -11.58 -7.75
N GLY A 512 6.51 -11.18 -6.74
CA GLY A 512 6.17 -11.38 -5.34
C GLY A 512 6.35 -12.83 -4.89
N GLU A 513 5.40 -13.35 -4.11
CA GLU A 513 5.48 -14.69 -3.51
C GLU A 513 4.82 -15.80 -4.34
N GLY A 514 4.32 -15.52 -5.53
CA GLY A 514 3.72 -16.53 -6.42
C GLY A 514 2.49 -16.04 -7.16
N PHE A 515 1.86 -16.94 -7.92
CA PHE A 515 0.63 -16.69 -8.64
C PHE A 515 -0.59 -17.10 -7.78
N TRP A 516 -1.65 -16.30 -7.87
CA TRP A 516 -2.89 -16.53 -7.15
C TRP A 516 -4.04 -16.79 -8.13
N VAL A 517 -4.85 -17.80 -7.86
CA VAL A 517 -5.89 -18.27 -8.77
C VAL A 517 -7.03 -17.27 -8.96
N ASP A 518 -7.36 -16.49 -7.91
CA ASP A 518 -8.51 -15.58 -7.86
C ASP A 518 -8.32 -14.25 -8.60
N HIS A 519 -7.09 -13.87 -8.93
CA HIS A 519 -6.79 -12.54 -9.47
C HIS A 519 -7.48 -12.22 -10.81
N PHE A 520 -7.80 -13.23 -11.62
CA PHE A 520 -8.42 -13.00 -12.93
C PHE A 520 -9.84 -12.45 -12.85
N GLY A 521 -10.58 -12.78 -11.79
CA GLY A 521 -11.99 -12.40 -11.61
C GLY A 521 -12.20 -10.89 -11.46
N TYR A 522 -11.27 -10.20 -10.79
CA TYR A 522 -11.40 -8.77 -10.50
C TYR A 522 -11.36 -7.84 -11.72
N ASN A 523 -10.80 -8.32 -12.83
CA ASN A 523 -10.67 -7.52 -14.05
C ASN A 523 -12.01 -7.23 -14.72
N LEU A 524 -12.98 -8.13 -14.59
CA LEU A 524 -14.31 -7.93 -15.15
C LEU A 524 -15.08 -6.81 -14.46
N ASP A 525 -14.84 -6.57 -13.18
CA ASP A 525 -15.45 -5.45 -12.43
C ASP A 525 -15.04 -4.09 -13.01
N LEU A 526 -13.77 -3.93 -13.42
CA LEU A 526 -13.31 -2.71 -14.09
C LEU A 526 -14.07 -2.46 -15.39
N VAL A 527 -14.26 -3.51 -16.19
CA VAL A 527 -14.97 -3.45 -17.47
C VAL A 527 -16.46 -3.12 -17.24
N LYS A 528 -17.11 -3.83 -16.31
CA LYS A 528 -18.52 -3.60 -15.99
C LYS A 528 -18.78 -2.19 -15.45
N ASN A 529 -17.94 -1.69 -14.56
CA ASN A 529 -18.07 -0.33 -14.02
C ASN A 529 -17.83 0.76 -15.07
N TYR A 530 -16.87 0.55 -15.99
CA TYR A 530 -16.73 1.44 -17.14
C TYR A 530 -17.98 1.47 -18.00
N LEU A 531 -18.57 0.31 -18.30
CA LEU A 531 -19.77 0.20 -19.12
C LEU A 531 -21.04 0.70 -18.42
N LEU A 532 -21.08 0.81 -17.08
CA LEU A 532 -22.13 1.53 -16.36
C LEU A 532 -22.10 3.02 -16.65
N VAL A 533 -20.90 3.60 -16.81
CA VAL A 533 -20.72 5.03 -17.12
C VAL A 533 -20.85 5.29 -18.63
N TYR A 534 -20.36 4.39 -19.46
CA TYR A 534 -20.27 4.51 -20.92
C TYR A 534 -20.90 3.29 -21.62
N PRO A 535 -22.21 3.08 -21.50
CA PRO A 535 -22.88 1.89 -22.07
C PRO A 535 -22.81 1.87 -23.61
N ASP A 536 -22.77 3.03 -24.25
CA ASP A 536 -22.65 3.21 -25.70
C ASP A 536 -21.24 2.84 -26.23
N LYS A 537 -20.23 2.75 -25.35
CA LYS A 537 -18.84 2.44 -25.68
C LYS A 537 -18.49 0.95 -25.65
N ARG A 538 -19.48 0.06 -25.45
CA ARG A 538 -19.22 -1.38 -25.31
C ARG A 538 -18.51 -1.97 -26.53
N SER A 539 -18.99 -1.70 -27.74
CA SER A 539 -18.37 -2.17 -28.98
C SER A 539 -16.97 -1.58 -29.20
N GLU A 540 -16.81 -0.28 -28.94
CA GLU A 540 -15.53 0.41 -29.07
C GLU A 540 -14.49 -0.20 -28.12
N LEU A 541 -14.80 -0.36 -26.83
CA LEU A 541 -13.90 -0.91 -25.84
C LEU A 541 -13.47 -2.35 -26.17
N LEU A 542 -14.44 -3.20 -26.53
CA LEU A 542 -14.20 -4.63 -26.65
C LEU A 542 -13.56 -5.03 -27.98
N PHE A 543 -13.88 -4.34 -29.09
CA PHE A 543 -13.50 -4.79 -30.40
C PHE A 543 -12.62 -3.83 -31.20
N HIS A 544 -12.64 -2.51 -30.91
CA HIS A 544 -11.94 -1.53 -31.75
C HIS A 544 -10.65 -0.98 -31.12
N ILE A 545 -10.52 -1.01 -29.79
CA ILE A 545 -9.31 -0.58 -29.10
C ILE A 545 -8.29 -1.74 -29.12
N ASN A 546 -7.25 -1.60 -29.96
CA ASN A 546 -6.19 -2.62 -30.14
C ASN A 546 -4.92 -2.25 -29.36
N GLU A 547 -5.05 -1.97 -28.04
CA GLU A 547 -3.92 -1.60 -27.17
C GLU A 547 -3.63 -2.66 -26.07
N PHE A 548 -4.33 -3.79 -26.11
CA PHE A 548 -4.16 -4.86 -25.13
C PHE A 548 -3.00 -5.79 -25.51
N LYS A 549 -2.15 -6.10 -24.52
CA LYS A 549 -0.91 -6.86 -24.65
C LYS A 549 -0.89 -8.00 -23.65
N TYR A 550 0.01 -8.98 -23.85
CA TYR A 550 0.26 -10.05 -22.90
C TYR A 550 1.60 -9.82 -22.22
N LEU A 551 1.59 -9.67 -20.89
CA LEU A 551 2.83 -9.55 -20.13
C LEU A 551 3.64 -10.84 -20.25
N GLN A 552 4.94 -10.71 -20.40
CA GLN A 552 5.88 -11.81 -20.37
C GLN A 552 6.82 -11.63 -19.19
N THR A 553 6.91 -12.66 -18.33
CA THR A 553 7.83 -12.68 -17.19
C THR A 553 8.69 -13.93 -17.23
N THR A 554 9.75 -13.96 -16.43
CA THR A 554 10.59 -15.15 -16.26
C THR A 554 9.88 -16.25 -15.48
N HIS A 555 8.84 -15.90 -14.70
CA HIS A 555 8.11 -16.83 -13.85
C HIS A 555 6.96 -17.49 -14.62
N GLN A 556 6.94 -18.81 -14.62
CA GLN A 556 5.90 -19.61 -15.27
C GLN A 556 5.46 -20.78 -14.40
N ILE A 557 4.25 -21.28 -14.65
CA ILE A 557 3.77 -22.51 -14.03
C ILE A 557 4.54 -23.71 -14.60
N LEU A 558 5.04 -24.56 -13.74
CA LEU A 558 5.70 -25.81 -14.10
C LEU A 558 4.72 -26.75 -14.84
N PRO A 559 5.21 -27.54 -15.83
CA PRO A 559 4.47 -28.67 -16.32
C PRO A 559 4.03 -29.62 -15.20
N PHE A 560 2.85 -30.20 -15.32
CA PHE A 560 2.21 -30.95 -14.25
C PHE A 560 3.10 -32.05 -13.65
N HIS A 561 3.75 -32.84 -14.48
CA HIS A 561 4.65 -33.92 -14.04
C HIS A 561 5.85 -33.45 -13.21
N LYS A 562 6.27 -32.18 -13.34
CA LYS A 562 7.33 -31.56 -12.55
C LYS A 562 6.83 -30.96 -11.24
N ARG A 563 5.53 -30.86 -11.07
CA ARG A 563 4.91 -30.37 -9.82
C ARG A 563 4.72 -31.49 -8.79
N LEU A 564 4.83 -32.74 -9.21
CA LEU A 564 4.59 -33.91 -8.38
C LEU A 564 5.84 -34.32 -7.59
N GLY A 565 5.63 -34.82 -6.39
CA GLY A 565 6.64 -35.41 -5.52
C GLY A 565 6.03 -36.47 -4.59
N ILE A 566 6.87 -37.25 -3.92
CA ILE A 566 6.43 -38.24 -2.95
C ILE A 566 6.80 -37.76 -1.56
N ASN A 567 5.83 -37.67 -0.67
CA ASN A 567 6.01 -37.39 0.74
C ASN A 567 5.33 -38.47 1.57
N ASN A 568 6.08 -39.15 2.44
CA ASN A 568 5.60 -40.26 3.28
C ASN A 568 4.88 -41.37 2.47
N GLY A 569 5.32 -41.64 1.25
CA GLY A 569 4.72 -42.65 0.38
C GLY A 569 3.45 -42.21 -0.38
N GLN A 570 3.02 -40.96 -0.19
CA GLN A 570 1.89 -40.35 -0.89
C GLN A 570 2.37 -39.39 -1.96
N LEU A 571 1.69 -39.37 -3.09
CA LEU A 571 1.92 -38.39 -4.16
C LEU A 571 1.32 -37.06 -3.76
N VAL A 572 2.12 -36.00 -3.85
CA VAL A 572 1.76 -34.63 -3.43
C VAL A 572 2.25 -33.60 -4.46
N LEU A 573 1.68 -32.40 -4.44
CA LEU A 573 2.22 -31.25 -5.15
C LEU A 573 3.37 -30.65 -4.35
N THR A 574 4.57 -30.50 -4.95
CA THR A 574 5.78 -30.03 -4.26
C THR A 574 6.26 -28.67 -4.76
N LYS A 575 5.92 -28.31 -5.99
CA LYS A 575 6.33 -27.08 -6.66
C LYS A 575 5.20 -26.56 -7.52
N SER A 576 5.15 -25.25 -7.74
CA SER A 576 4.20 -24.63 -8.67
C SER A 576 4.92 -23.93 -9.81
N LEU A 577 6.07 -23.32 -9.56
CA LEU A 577 6.70 -22.33 -10.42
C LEU A 577 8.11 -22.72 -10.83
N VAL A 578 8.51 -22.20 -11.98
CA VAL A 578 9.90 -22.14 -12.44
C VAL A 578 10.23 -20.71 -12.84
N GLU A 579 11.45 -20.30 -12.54
CA GLU A 579 12.05 -19.10 -13.13
C GLU A 579 12.87 -19.54 -14.34
N LEU A 580 12.47 -19.08 -15.52
CA LEU A 580 13.15 -19.38 -16.78
C LEU A 580 14.30 -18.39 -16.97
N ASP A 581 15.45 -18.89 -17.40
CA ASP A 581 16.56 -18.09 -17.87
C ASP A 581 16.23 -17.56 -19.29
N LEU A 582 15.42 -16.51 -19.32
CA LEU A 582 15.09 -15.81 -20.55
C LEU A 582 15.98 -14.58 -20.62
N ASP A 583 16.81 -14.51 -21.65
CA ASP A 583 17.68 -13.35 -21.91
C ASP A 583 16.81 -12.15 -22.34
N TYR A 584 16.24 -11.49 -21.36
CA TYR A 584 15.55 -10.22 -21.57
C TYR A 584 16.57 -9.10 -21.62
N ALA A 585 16.79 -8.56 -22.82
CA ALA A 585 17.59 -7.35 -22.96
C ALA A 585 17.16 -6.31 -21.91
N SER A 586 18.07 -5.96 -21.03
CA SER A 586 17.93 -4.99 -19.95
C SER A 586 17.15 -3.74 -20.43
N ASN A 587 16.07 -3.36 -19.77
CA ASN A 587 15.21 -2.19 -19.99
C ASN A 587 13.99 -2.31 -20.90
N LYS A 588 13.51 -3.50 -21.25
CA LYS A 588 12.19 -3.62 -21.88
C LYS A 588 11.20 -4.22 -20.88
N ILE A 589 10.05 -3.56 -20.69
CA ILE A 589 8.86 -4.24 -20.18
C ILE A 589 8.55 -5.29 -21.23
N ASN A 590 8.57 -6.56 -20.84
CA ASN A 590 8.48 -7.64 -21.77
C ASN A 590 7.01 -7.93 -22.03
N TYR A 591 6.60 -7.72 -23.27
CA TYR A 591 5.32 -8.18 -23.78
C TYR A 591 5.57 -9.19 -24.90
N LEU A 592 4.67 -10.16 -25.01
CA LEU A 592 4.72 -11.12 -26.10
C LEU A 592 4.74 -10.44 -27.46
N SER A 593 5.59 -10.91 -28.35
CA SER A 593 5.75 -10.41 -29.71
C SER A 593 5.18 -11.40 -30.74
N THR A 594 5.04 -10.94 -31.97
CA THR A 594 4.83 -11.84 -33.14
C THR A 594 6.20 -12.36 -33.57
N LYS A 595 6.37 -13.68 -33.66
CA LYS A 595 7.65 -14.33 -33.96
C LYS A 595 8.25 -13.89 -35.31
N SER A 596 7.40 -13.61 -36.32
CA SER A 596 7.84 -13.21 -37.66
C SER A 596 8.40 -11.78 -37.72
N THR A 597 7.85 -10.83 -36.95
CA THR A 597 8.23 -9.40 -36.99
C THR A 597 9.01 -8.95 -35.77
N ASN A 598 8.99 -9.73 -34.70
CA ASN A 598 9.50 -9.36 -33.38
C ASN A 598 8.88 -8.05 -32.82
N GLU A 599 7.71 -7.67 -33.32
CA GLU A 599 6.95 -6.53 -32.81
C GLU A 599 6.02 -6.98 -31.68
N ILE A 600 5.80 -6.12 -30.69
CA ILE A 600 4.87 -6.39 -29.59
C ILE A 600 3.49 -6.68 -30.17
N PHE A 601 2.95 -7.86 -29.87
CA PHE A 601 1.61 -8.23 -30.28
C PHE A 601 0.58 -7.41 -29.52
N LYS A 602 -0.33 -6.77 -30.25
CA LYS A 602 -1.47 -6.02 -29.73
C LYS A 602 -2.77 -6.63 -30.21
N THR A 603 -3.76 -6.64 -29.35
CA THR A 603 -5.09 -7.16 -29.64
C THR A 603 -6.18 -6.29 -28.98
N ASN A 604 -7.45 -6.61 -29.24
CA ASN A 604 -8.56 -5.97 -28.57
C ASN A 604 -8.92 -6.70 -27.25
N LEU A 605 -9.76 -6.04 -26.44
CA LEU A 605 -10.13 -6.56 -25.13
C LEU A 605 -10.90 -7.90 -25.22
N PHE A 606 -11.77 -8.06 -26.22
CA PHE A 606 -12.55 -9.29 -26.39
C PHE A 606 -11.64 -10.50 -26.58
N ILE A 607 -10.65 -10.42 -27.46
CA ILE A 607 -9.69 -11.53 -27.72
C ILE A 607 -8.84 -11.80 -26.47
N LYS A 608 -8.43 -10.75 -25.75
CA LYS A 608 -7.67 -10.89 -24.50
C LYS A 608 -8.49 -11.63 -23.43
N LEU A 609 -9.75 -11.27 -23.23
CA LEU A 609 -10.66 -11.95 -22.29
C LEU A 609 -11.03 -13.36 -22.77
N LEU A 610 -11.21 -13.57 -24.07
CA LEU A 610 -11.45 -14.90 -24.63
C LEU A 610 -10.29 -15.84 -24.34
N SER A 611 -9.05 -15.42 -24.58
CA SER A 611 -7.86 -16.26 -24.28
C SER A 611 -7.75 -16.59 -22.80
N LEU A 612 -8.01 -15.59 -21.91
CA LEU A 612 -8.09 -15.79 -20.46
C LEU A 612 -9.16 -16.84 -20.09
N THR A 613 -10.33 -16.72 -20.66
CA THR A 613 -11.45 -17.63 -20.41
C THR A 613 -11.13 -19.08 -20.83
N LEU A 614 -10.56 -19.25 -22.02
CA LEU A 614 -10.17 -20.57 -22.53
C LEU A 614 -9.12 -21.22 -21.63
N ILE A 615 -8.06 -20.50 -21.26
CA ILE A 615 -7.00 -21.06 -20.41
C ILE A 615 -7.52 -21.39 -19.01
N LYS A 616 -8.34 -20.53 -18.40
CA LYS A 616 -8.96 -20.81 -17.10
C LYS A 616 -9.95 -21.98 -17.16
N PHE A 617 -10.66 -22.17 -18.26
CA PHE A 617 -11.51 -23.35 -18.43
C PHE A 617 -10.74 -24.67 -18.40
N THR A 618 -9.50 -24.69 -18.88
CA THR A 618 -8.63 -25.87 -18.83
C THR A 618 -8.04 -26.15 -17.43
N THR A 619 -8.25 -25.27 -16.46
CA THR A 619 -7.82 -25.47 -15.07
C THR A 619 -8.90 -26.08 -14.16
N GLN A 620 -10.02 -26.57 -14.72
CA GLN A 620 -11.03 -27.29 -13.94
C GLN A 620 -10.46 -28.57 -13.34
N ASP A 621 -10.88 -28.88 -12.12
CA ASP A 621 -10.57 -30.14 -11.46
C ASP A 621 -11.24 -31.35 -12.16
N PRO A 622 -10.87 -32.59 -11.82
CA PRO A 622 -11.41 -33.79 -12.49
C PRO A 622 -12.92 -33.96 -12.44
N TYR A 623 -13.59 -33.36 -11.44
CA TYR A 623 -15.04 -33.42 -11.26
C TYR A 623 -15.75 -32.18 -11.82
N GLY A 624 -14.98 -31.13 -12.18
CA GLY A 624 -15.51 -29.84 -12.63
C GLY A 624 -16.10 -28.98 -11.51
N TYR A 625 -15.74 -29.23 -10.25
CA TYR A 625 -16.30 -28.53 -9.09
C TYR A 625 -15.59 -27.19 -8.79
N GLY A 626 -14.41 -27.00 -9.30
CA GLY A 626 -13.66 -25.77 -9.11
C GLY A 626 -12.51 -25.61 -10.09
N LEU A 627 -11.82 -24.49 -10.00
CA LEU A 627 -10.55 -24.27 -10.68
C LEU A 627 -9.38 -24.70 -9.79
N GLU A 628 -8.38 -25.38 -10.36
CA GLU A 628 -7.18 -25.82 -9.65
C GLU A 628 -6.48 -24.66 -8.95
N MET A 629 -6.02 -24.93 -7.74
CA MET A 629 -5.19 -24.04 -6.96
C MET A 629 -3.72 -24.43 -7.07
N GLU A 630 -2.83 -23.45 -7.02
CA GLU A 630 -1.40 -23.70 -6.98
C GLU A 630 -0.97 -24.20 -5.59
N ALA A 631 0.03 -25.06 -5.54
CA ALA A 631 0.56 -25.59 -4.27
C ALA A 631 1.03 -24.44 -3.36
N GLY A 632 0.50 -24.40 -2.14
CA GLY A 632 0.78 -23.35 -1.18
C GLY A 632 0.15 -21.98 -1.48
N LYS A 633 -0.67 -21.87 -2.53
CA LYS A 633 -1.34 -20.63 -2.96
C LYS A 633 -2.81 -20.88 -3.28
N PRO A 634 -3.65 -21.22 -2.30
CA PRO A 634 -5.05 -21.57 -2.50
C PRO A 634 -5.99 -20.40 -2.79
N GLY A 635 -5.48 -19.21 -2.97
CA GLY A 635 -6.21 -17.95 -3.03
C GLY A 635 -6.00 -17.15 -1.73
N TRP A 636 -6.84 -16.17 -1.46
CA TRP A 636 -6.70 -15.32 -0.28
C TRP A 636 -7.23 -15.94 1.03
N TYR A 637 -7.75 -17.16 1.00
CA TYR A 637 -8.26 -17.85 2.18
C TYR A 637 -7.10 -18.44 3.02
N ASP A 638 -6.59 -17.66 3.94
CA ASP A 638 -5.38 -17.95 4.73
C ASP A 638 -5.39 -19.29 5.46
N ALA A 639 -6.57 -19.78 5.91
CA ALA A 639 -6.68 -21.07 6.57
C ALA A 639 -6.22 -22.24 5.69
N LEU A 640 -6.30 -22.12 4.37
CA LEU A 640 -5.86 -23.16 3.42
C LEU A 640 -4.36 -23.08 3.10
N ASN A 641 -3.67 -21.99 3.44
CA ASN A 641 -2.22 -21.89 3.30
C ASN A 641 -1.47 -22.91 4.19
N GLY A 642 -2.13 -23.42 5.23
CA GLY A 642 -1.61 -24.52 6.06
C GLY A 642 -1.74 -25.90 5.44
N LEU A 643 -2.33 -26.03 4.25
CA LEU A 643 -2.59 -27.29 3.54
C LEU A 643 -1.85 -27.35 2.20
N PRO A 644 -0.55 -26.99 2.10
CA PRO A 644 0.21 -27.11 0.87
C PRO A 644 0.28 -28.58 0.45
N SER A 645 0.55 -28.81 -0.82
CA SER A 645 0.69 -30.17 -1.39
C SER A 645 -0.61 -30.96 -1.59
N LEU A 646 -1.76 -30.42 -1.21
CA LEU A 646 -3.05 -31.02 -1.57
C LEU A 646 -3.43 -30.70 -3.02
N PHE A 647 -4.10 -31.67 -3.67
CA PHE A 647 -4.78 -31.43 -4.93
C PHE A 647 -6.11 -30.73 -4.64
N GLY A 648 -6.13 -29.41 -4.78
CA GLY A 648 -7.27 -28.60 -4.38
C GLY A 648 -7.83 -27.76 -5.54
N SER A 649 -9.09 -27.38 -5.40
CA SER A 649 -9.78 -26.48 -6.31
C SER A 649 -10.72 -25.54 -5.58
N SER A 650 -11.02 -24.40 -6.21
CA SER A 650 -11.93 -23.38 -5.69
C SER A 650 -13.17 -23.26 -6.56
N SER A 651 -14.33 -23.42 -5.93
CA SER A 651 -15.63 -23.23 -6.58
C SER A 651 -15.94 -21.74 -6.83
N VAL A 652 -15.38 -20.84 -6.04
CA VAL A 652 -15.58 -19.40 -6.20
C VAL A 652 -15.07 -18.94 -7.55
N GLU A 653 -13.86 -19.36 -7.95
CA GLU A 653 -13.26 -19.01 -9.24
C GLU A 653 -13.99 -19.68 -10.41
N LEU A 654 -14.67 -20.81 -10.17
CA LEU A 654 -15.56 -21.41 -11.18
C LEU A 654 -16.77 -20.50 -11.47
N PHE A 655 -17.37 -19.90 -10.45
CA PHE A 655 -18.45 -18.90 -10.60
C PHE A 655 -17.95 -17.64 -11.29
N GLU A 656 -16.75 -17.16 -10.97
CA GLU A 656 -16.14 -16.01 -11.67
C GLU A 656 -15.87 -16.33 -13.14
N LEU A 657 -15.45 -17.56 -13.45
CA LEU A 657 -15.31 -18.01 -14.84
C LEU A 657 -16.65 -18.04 -15.57
N LEU A 658 -17.70 -18.55 -14.93
CA LEU A 658 -19.06 -18.54 -15.50
C LEU A 658 -19.54 -17.11 -15.79
N ASN A 659 -19.29 -16.18 -14.83
CA ASN A 659 -19.63 -14.77 -14.98
C ASN A 659 -18.90 -14.14 -16.19
N LEU A 660 -17.63 -14.48 -16.39
CA LEU A 660 -16.84 -14.02 -17.52
C LEU A 660 -17.33 -14.59 -18.85
N ILE A 661 -17.66 -15.91 -18.90
CA ILE A 661 -18.23 -16.57 -20.09
C ILE A 661 -19.60 -15.97 -20.44
N THR A 662 -20.46 -15.73 -19.46
CA THR A 662 -21.77 -15.08 -19.66
C THR A 662 -21.59 -13.71 -20.29
N PHE A 663 -20.68 -12.88 -19.75
CA PHE A 663 -20.40 -11.56 -20.29
C PHE A 663 -19.89 -11.61 -21.74
N LEU A 664 -19.03 -12.57 -22.08
CA LEU A 664 -18.53 -12.74 -23.45
C LEU A 664 -19.61 -13.25 -24.41
N ASN A 665 -20.48 -14.17 -23.97
CA ASN A 665 -21.63 -14.64 -24.75
C ASN A 665 -22.59 -13.50 -25.10
N GLU A 666 -22.99 -12.70 -24.14
CA GLU A 666 -23.83 -11.52 -24.36
C GLU A 666 -23.17 -10.51 -25.29
N THR A 667 -21.87 -10.31 -25.12
CA THR A 667 -21.11 -9.34 -25.91
C THR A 667 -21.01 -9.76 -27.37
N ILE A 668 -20.66 -11.02 -27.65
CA ILE A 668 -20.46 -11.48 -29.01
C ILE A 668 -21.79 -11.63 -29.77
N ALA A 669 -22.88 -11.94 -29.08
CA ALA A 669 -24.22 -12.01 -29.68
C ALA A 669 -24.63 -10.66 -30.30
N ASP A 670 -24.36 -9.56 -29.58
CA ASP A 670 -24.70 -8.20 -30.01
C ASP A 670 -23.75 -7.64 -31.10
N TYR A 671 -22.65 -8.32 -31.40
CA TYR A 671 -21.63 -7.79 -32.32
C TYR A 671 -21.88 -8.20 -33.76
N PRO A 672 -22.01 -7.26 -34.71
CA PRO A 672 -22.48 -7.54 -36.07
C PRO A 672 -21.41 -8.08 -37.05
N ILE A 673 -20.22 -8.49 -36.57
CA ILE A 673 -19.13 -8.96 -37.44
C ILE A 673 -19.19 -10.44 -37.71
N GLY A 674 -18.78 -10.87 -38.90
CA GLY A 674 -18.72 -12.28 -39.31
C GLY A 674 -17.48 -13.03 -38.83
N ASN A 675 -16.33 -12.39 -38.79
CA ASN A 675 -15.04 -13.00 -38.44
C ASN A 675 -14.25 -12.18 -37.43
N LEU A 676 -13.40 -12.86 -36.68
CA LEU A 676 -12.46 -12.29 -35.71
C LEU A 676 -11.01 -12.67 -36.10
N GLU A 677 -10.09 -11.75 -35.91
CA GLU A 677 -8.67 -11.96 -36.17
C GLU A 677 -7.98 -12.40 -34.88
N ILE A 678 -7.43 -13.60 -34.82
CA ILE A 678 -6.80 -14.20 -33.64
C ILE A 678 -5.47 -14.87 -33.95
N PRO A 679 -4.54 -14.99 -32.98
CA PRO A 679 -3.36 -15.84 -33.12
C PRO A 679 -3.71 -17.32 -33.40
N THR A 680 -2.88 -17.98 -34.19
CA THR A 680 -3.05 -19.40 -34.51
C THR A 680 -3.10 -20.25 -33.23
N GLU A 681 -2.32 -19.93 -32.24
CA GLU A 681 -2.25 -20.64 -30.97
C GLU A 681 -3.57 -20.56 -30.21
N ILE A 682 -4.21 -19.38 -30.18
CA ILE A 682 -5.55 -19.22 -29.59
C ILE A 682 -6.60 -20.01 -30.38
N HIS A 683 -6.51 -20.04 -31.72
CA HIS A 683 -7.40 -20.86 -32.55
C HIS A 683 -7.26 -22.35 -32.24
N ASN A 684 -6.02 -22.84 -32.03
CA ASN A 684 -5.76 -24.23 -31.67
C ASN A 684 -6.35 -24.54 -30.29
N LEU A 685 -6.15 -23.65 -29.30
CA LEU A 685 -6.74 -23.79 -27.95
C LEU A 685 -8.29 -23.84 -28.02
N ILE A 686 -8.93 -22.99 -28.85
CA ILE A 686 -10.39 -23.09 -29.09
C ILE A 686 -10.79 -24.47 -29.56
N SER A 687 -10.02 -25.03 -30.50
CA SER A 687 -10.32 -26.36 -31.09
C SER A 687 -10.13 -27.47 -30.05
N ASP A 688 -9.11 -27.41 -29.23
CA ASP A 688 -8.85 -28.33 -28.13
C ASP A 688 -9.97 -28.24 -27.07
N VAL A 689 -10.38 -27.03 -26.67
CA VAL A 689 -11.48 -26.81 -25.69
C VAL A 689 -12.81 -27.35 -26.23
N ILE A 690 -13.12 -27.18 -27.54
CA ILE A 690 -14.32 -27.79 -28.17
C ILE A 690 -14.33 -29.30 -28.02
N SER A 691 -13.16 -29.93 -28.08
CA SER A 691 -13.04 -31.37 -27.90
C SER A 691 -13.19 -31.77 -26.43
N ILE A 692 -12.55 -31.04 -25.52
CA ILE A 692 -12.55 -31.30 -24.10
C ILE A 692 -13.95 -31.11 -23.49
N VAL A 693 -14.70 -30.07 -23.88
CA VAL A 693 -16.02 -29.78 -23.33
C VAL A 693 -17.04 -30.90 -23.59
N LYS A 694 -16.85 -31.69 -24.66
CA LYS A 694 -17.69 -32.83 -25.01
C LYS A 694 -17.41 -34.09 -24.20
N MET A 695 -16.28 -34.14 -23.50
CA MET A 695 -15.93 -35.24 -22.62
C MET A 695 -16.66 -35.13 -21.29
N PRO A 696 -17.13 -36.23 -20.70
CA PRO A 696 -17.65 -36.21 -19.34
C PRO A 696 -16.54 -35.86 -18.34
N HIS A 697 -16.88 -35.20 -17.24
CA HIS A 697 -15.95 -34.94 -16.17
C HIS A 697 -15.31 -36.23 -15.65
N SER A 698 -13.99 -36.29 -15.67
CA SER A 698 -13.20 -37.49 -15.34
C SER A 698 -11.71 -37.15 -15.30
N SER A 699 -10.90 -38.04 -14.74
CA SER A 699 -9.44 -37.97 -14.79
C SER A 699 -8.91 -37.87 -16.24
N ASN A 700 -9.58 -38.50 -17.23
CA ASN A 700 -9.18 -38.39 -18.64
C ASN A 700 -9.42 -36.97 -19.20
N ARG A 701 -10.60 -36.42 -18.98
CA ARG A 701 -10.88 -35.02 -19.40
C ARG A 701 -9.88 -34.05 -18.76
N TRP A 702 -9.58 -34.24 -17.48
CA TRP A 702 -8.62 -33.44 -16.75
C TRP A 702 -7.19 -33.57 -17.35
N ALA A 703 -6.74 -34.78 -17.67
CA ALA A 703 -5.46 -35.01 -18.33
C ALA A 703 -5.36 -34.33 -19.70
N GLU A 704 -6.41 -34.41 -20.52
CA GLU A 704 -6.45 -33.74 -21.84
C GLU A 704 -6.47 -32.19 -21.66
N SER A 705 -7.11 -31.66 -20.62
CA SER A 705 -7.06 -30.23 -20.27
C SER A 705 -5.65 -29.77 -19.92
N ILE A 706 -4.90 -30.55 -19.12
CA ILE A 706 -3.50 -30.29 -18.79
C ILE A 706 -2.63 -30.30 -20.04
N LYS A 707 -2.74 -31.31 -20.89
CA LYS A 707 -1.97 -31.40 -22.15
C LYS A 707 -2.22 -30.22 -23.07
N SER A 708 -3.49 -29.82 -23.23
CA SER A 708 -3.85 -28.68 -24.07
C SER A 708 -3.26 -27.37 -23.50
N ARG A 709 -3.34 -27.18 -22.19
CA ARG A 709 -2.78 -26.02 -21.51
C ARG A 709 -1.26 -25.95 -21.65
N GLU A 710 -0.54 -27.03 -21.39
CA GLU A 710 0.92 -27.11 -21.52
C GLU A 710 1.40 -26.91 -22.94
N LYS A 711 0.71 -27.49 -23.92
CA LYS A 711 0.97 -27.26 -25.34
C LYS A 711 0.82 -25.79 -25.69
N PHE A 712 -0.28 -25.15 -25.26
CA PHE A 712 -0.52 -23.73 -25.52
C PHE A 712 0.56 -22.84 -24.88
N GLN A 713 0.97 -23.12 -23.63
CA GLN A 713 2.05 -22.42 -22.96
C GLN A 713 3.39 -22.57 -23.71
N ASN A 714 3.72 -23.76 -24.15
CA ASN A 714 4.94 -24.01 -24.93
C ASN A 714 4.91 -23.30 -26.29
N ASP A 715 3.80 -23.38 -27.02
CA ASP A 715 3.63 -22.76 -28.34
C ASP A 715 3.74 -21.21 -28.25
N THR A 716 3.30 -20.62 -27.17
CA THR A 716 3.29 -19.15 -26.95
C THR A 716 4.51 -18.61 -26.21
N LEU A 717 5.41 -19.44 -25.70
CA LEU A 717 6.56 -19.06 -24.88
C LEU A 717 7.39 -17.91 -25.47
N TYR A 718 7.62 -17.94 -26.77
CA TYR A 718 8.41 -16.91 -27.48
C TYR A 718 7.56 -16.03 -28.40
N GLY A 719 6.24 -15.95 -28.17
CA GLY A 719 5.33 -15.12 -28.95
C GLY A 719 4.38 -15.92 -29.87
N PHE A 720 3.69 -15.19 -30.74
CA PHE A 720 2.70 -15.75 -31.65
C PHE A 720 3.25 -15.96 -33.08
N GLU A 721 2.83 -17.04 -33.74
CA GLU A 721 3.27 -17.36 -35.10
C GLU A 721 2.65 -16.41 -36.12
N LYS A 722 1.33 -16.41 -36.22
CA LYS A 722 0.58 -15.59 -37.20
C LYS A 722 -0.86 -15.34 -36.76
N ILE A 723 -1.45 -14.34 -37.33
CA ILE A 723 -2.87 -14.00 -37.16
C ILE A 723 -3.68 -14.72 -38.24
N ILE A 724 -4.80 -15.30 -37.84
CA ILE A 724 -5.74 -15.98 -38.74
C ILE A 724 -7.17 -15.51 -38.44
N SER A 725 -8.03 -15.66 -39.46
CA SER A 725 -9.43 -15.33 -39.36
C SER A 725 -10.25 -16.54 -38.86
N ILE A 726 -11.07 -16.33 -37.83
CA ILE A 726 -12.01 -17.33 -37.29
C ILE A 726 -13.45 -16.81 -37.40
N SER A 727 -14.40 -17.67 -37.76
CA SER A 727 -15.80 -17.25 -37.81
C SER A 727 -16.33 -16.98 -36.41
N LYS A 728 -17.16 -15.92 -36.27
CA LYS A 728 -17.88 -15.57 -35.05
C LYS A 728 -18.66 -16.78 -34.50
N VAL A 729 -19.36 -17.52 -35.38
CA VAL A 729 -20.15 -18.68 -34.98
C VAL A 729 -19.34 -19.75 -34.26
N LYS A 730 -18.07 -19.97 -34.66
CA LYS A 730 -17.19 -20.93 -33.98
C LYS A 730 -16.86 -20.48 -32.56
N VAL A 731 -16.65 -19.17 -32.34
CA VAL A 731 -16.37 -18.59 -31.03
C VAL A 731 -17.63 -18.60 -30.15
N GLU A 732 -18.78 -18.25 -30.70
CA GLU A 732 -20.08 -18.35 -30.00
C GLU A 732 -20.34 -19.76 -29.52
N ASN A 733 -20.16 -20.77 -30.41
CA ASN A 733 -20.41 -22.17 -30.08
C ASN A 733 -19.52 -22.66 -28.93
N VAL A 734 -18.22 -22.32 -28.91
CA VAL A 734 -17.35 -22.77 -27.82
C VAL A 734 -17.76 -22.11 -26.49
N LEU A 735 -18.10 -20.82 -26.48
CA LEU A 735 -18.55 -20.12 -25.27
C LEU A 735 -19.87 -20.70 -24.74
N ILE A 736 -20.82 -21.01 -25.61
CA ILE A 736 -22.11 -21.64 -25.24
C ILE A 736 -21.89 -23.03 -24.64
N GLU A 737 -21.04 -23.85 -25.25
CA GLU A 737 -20.76 -25.19 -24.72
C GLU A 737 -19.98 -25.17 -23.40
N MET A 738 -19.05 -24.22 -23.24
CA MET A 738 -18.36 -23.99 -21.96
C MET A 738 -19.36 -23.57 -20.89
N HIS A 739 -20.26 -22.64 -21.19
CA HIS A 739 -21.31 -22.17 -20.26
C HIS A 739 -22.19 -23.35 -19.77
N LYS A 740 -22.71 -24.16 -20.69
CA LYS A 740 -23.50 -25.36 -20.36
C LYS A 740 -22.74 -26.36 -19.51
N SER A 741 -21.44 -26.55 -19.79
CA SER A 741 -20.59 -27.44 -19.00
C SER A 741 -20.45 -26.98 -17.56
N LEU A 742 -20.26 -25.66 -17.35
CA LEU A 742 -20.15 -25.09 -16.00
C LEU A 742 -21.49 -25.13 -15.25
N GLU A 743 -22.61 -24.82 -15.91
CA GLU A 743 -23.94 -24.97 -15.31
C GLU A 743 -24.23 -26.41 -14.85
N THR A 744 -23.83 -27.39 -15.67
CA THR A 744 -23.95 -28.80 -15.31
C THR A 744 -23.11 -29.14 -14.06
N SER A 745 -21.88 -28.63 -13.99
CA SER A 745 -21.01 -28.78 -12.81
C SER A 745 -21.62 -28.16 -11.56
N ILE A 746 -22.13 -26.95 -11.65
CA ILE A 746 -22.79 -26.23 -10.53
C ILE A 746 -24.00 -26.99 -10.03
N ASN A 747 -24.87 -27.45 -10.94
CA ASN A 747 -26.05 -28.24 -10.57
C ASN A 747 -25.65 -29.54 -9.85
N SER A 748 -24.61 -30.23 -10.33
CA SER A 748 -24.08 -31.42 -9.66
C SER A 748 -23.57 -31.11 -8.25
N MET A 749 -22.92 -29.97 -8.06
CA MET A 749 -22.47 -29.54 -6.71
C MET A 749 -23.65 -29.26 -5.77
N ILE A 750 -24.70 -28.62 -6.25
CA ILE A 750 -25.91 -28.35 -5.46
C ILE A 750 -26.56 -29.66 -5.01
N ASP A 751 -26.71 -30.61 -5.90
CA ASP A 751 -27.28 -31.92 -5.59
C ASP A 751 -26.45 -32.69 -4.57
N PHE A 752 -25.13 -32.64 -4.71
CA PHE A 752 -24.18 -33.30 -3.79
C PHE A 752 -24.15 -32.64 -2.41
N SER A 753 -24.25 -31.34 -2.32
CA SER A 753 -23.98 -30.54 -1.11
C SER A 753 -25.21 -30.20 -0.26
N SER A 754 -26.36 -30.78 -0.56
CA SER A 754 -27.63 -30.49 0.15
C SER A 754 -28.00 -28.98 0.17
N GLY A 755 -27.69 -28.28 -0.88
CA GLY A 755 -28.04 -26.87 -1.11
C GLY A 755 -26.97 -25.83 -0.72
N TYR A 756 -25.84 -26.25 -0.16
CA TYR A 756 -24.70 -25.36 0.14
C TYR A 756 -23.47 -25.83 -0.61
N ILE A 757 -22.92 -24.99 -1.46
CA ILE A 757 -21.68 -25.33 -2.22
C ILE A 757 -20.46 -25.01 -1.34
N PRO A 758 -19.56 -25.98 -1.10
CA PRO A 758 -18.29 -25.73 -0.46
C PRO A 758 -17.45 -24.73 -1.26
N THR A 759 -16.76 -23.82 -0.59
CA THR A 759 -15.89 -22.83 -1.23
C THR A 759 -14.66 -23.50 -1.87
N TYR A 760 -14.17 -24.58 -1.22
CA TYR A 760 -12.98 -25.31 -1.65
C TYR A 760 -13.20 -26.80 -1.58
N PHE A 761 -12.55 -27.51 -2.51
CA PHE A 761 -12.46 -28.98 -2.55
C PHE A 761 -10.99 -29.38 -2.50
N TYR A 762 -10.70 -30.53 -1.91
CA TYR A 762 -9.42 -31.21 -2.07
C TYR A 762 -9.68 -32.68 -2.50
N PHE A 763 -8.70 -33.26 -3.15
CA PHE A 763 -8.82 -34.57 -3.78
C PHE A 763 -7.74 -35.50 -3.25
N GLU A 764 -8.12 -36.73 -2.90
CA GLU A 764 -7.21 -37.81 -2.53
C GLU A 764 -6.93 -38.68 -3.77
N ILE A 765 -5.68 -38.95 -4.04
CA ILE A 765 -5.27 -39.79 -5.15
C ILE A 765 -5.46 -41.25 -4.75
N LYS A 766 -6.35 -41.98 -5.46
CA LYS A 766 -6.58 -43.41 -5.28
C LYS A 766 -5.62 -44.28 -6.06
N ASN A 767 -5.18 -43.80 -7.23
CA ASN A 767 -4.26 -44.54 -8.10
C ASN A 767 -3.43 -43.60 -8.96
N HIS A 768 -2.20 -43.99 -9.26
CA HIS A 768 -1.28 -43.26 -10.11
C HIS A 768 -0.65 -44.25 -11.12
N ILE A 769 -0.74 -43.92 -12.39
CA ILE A 769 -0.15 -44.69 -13.48
C ILE A 769 0.72 -43.72 -14.28
N ARG A 770 1.98 -44.07 -14.49
CA ARG A 770 2.89 -43.30 -15.33
C ARG A 770 3.06 -44.02 -16.65
N ILE A 771 2.75 -43.34 -17.78
CA ILE A 771 2.87 -43.84 -19.15
C ILE A 771 3.67 -42.78 -19.94
N ASP A 772 4.84 -43.14 -20.47
CA ASP A 772 5.66 -42.30 -21.35
C ASP A 772 5.91 -40.86 -20.86
N ASN A 773 6.23 -40.70 -19.59
CA ASN A 773 6.36 -39.40 -18.86
C ASN A 773 5.05 -38.66 -18.57
N ASP A 774 3.91 -39.17 -18.94
CA ASP A 774 2.60 -38.63 -18.55
C ASP A 774 2.07 -39.36 -17.32
N ASP A 775 1.65 -38.56 -16.33
CA ASP A 775 1.06 -39.05 -15.08
C ASP A 775 -0.48 -39.02 -15.17
N LEU A 776 -1.10 -40.19 -15.17
CA LEU A 776 -2.55 -40.33 -15.07
C LEU A 776 -2.93 -40.58 -13.61
N LEU A 777 -3.61 -39.60 -13.00
CA LEU A 777 -4.09 -39.69 -11.63
C LEU A 777 -5.57 -40.07 -11.61
N LYS A 778 -5.94 -40.92 -10.64
CA LYS A 778 -7.35 -41.21 -10.30
C LYS A 778 -7.62 -40.77 -8.88
N PHE A 779 -8.62 -39.95 -8.73
CA PHE A 779 -9.05 -39.36 -7.48
C PHE A 779 -10.24 -40.07 -6.85
#